data_2df7e172431b88bbddc6c4137000c85f
#
_entry.id   2df7e172431b88bbddc6c4137000c85f
#
_cell.length_a   1.000
_cell.length_b   1.000
_cell.length_c   1.000
_cell.angle_alpha   90.00
_cell.angle_beta   90.00
_cell.angle_gamma   90.00
#
_symmetry.space_group_name_H-M   'P 1'
#
loop_
_entity.id
_entity.type
_entity.pdbx_description
1 polymer ?
#
loop_
_entity_poly.entity_id
_entity_poly.type
_entity_poly.pdbx_seq_one_letter_code
_entity_poly.pdbx_strand_id
1 'polypeptide(L)'
;MAQHKKDYKPEDIMYPEQAIVESELVKEMKSSFMEYAMSVIVARALPDVRDGLKPVHRRILYAMYEDNLTSDRPFRKSATCVGDVLGRYHPHGDASVYDALVRLAQDFSMRYMLVDGHGNFGSVDGDPPAAYRYTEARMSKIANEMLRDIEKDTVDWDPNFDETRKEPRVLPSRFPNLLVNGSSGIAVGMATNIPPHNLTEVINACICVLDDPEATLGDLMQHITGPDFPTKAIIMGRSGIRAAYATGKGRLVLRARHHFEEFGQDRTRIIITELPYQVNKRMLIKSMADQVNDKRLDGISDIRDESDRTGMRIVIELKRDANPQIVLNKLFTQTSLQSTFAINMLALVKNQSQPKVLSLREILDEYLIYQEEIIVRRTQYDLKKAQERAHLLQGLLIAQDNIDEVIKIIRASYDDAKENLMNRFGLSDVQAQAILDMRLKALQGLDREKLETEYKELQERIAYFQRVLEDPQLVKDILKEELIAIRDKYGDERKTEIQDVEDEIDIEDLIEEETCVFTLSNQGYIKRMPADTYRTQSRGGRGVNAQNLKDEDYVKSLNVASTHDHILFFTDLGRVHHRKGYQIPESGRTARGTAIINVLPLEQGESVTAMVVTREFHEDEFLMMVTRQGTVKRIPFISLKTNRKGGIRALTLDEGDHLINVIRTNGNDNLILATREGMAICFNENDVRPMGRDAVGVRGISLAEGDYVIGAEKWEEGKTLLTVTERGFGKRTELSEYLRTGPNGEKVPQSRGGKGLKNYNITEKTGFIAGCRVVGENDDVMLIENGGVIIRIPASSINIYKRDVQGVIVMRIEEGNQLVSMERVEAEETEA
;
A
#
# COMPACT_ATOMS: atom_id res chain seq x y z
N MET A 1 -10.66 -40.01 19.43
CA MET A 1 -9.44 -40.77 19.22
C MET A 1 -8.69 -40.80 20.56
N ALA A 2 -8.50 -42.02 21.13
CA ALA A 2 -7.86 -42.18 22.40
C ALA A 2 -6.37 -41.79 22.28
N GLN A 3 -5.93 -40.82 23.07
CA GLN A 3 -4.52 -40.50 23.22
C GLN A 3 -3.83 -41.72 23.86
N HIS A 4 -2.95 -42.39 23.09
CA HIS A 4 -1.99 -43.33 23.65
C HIS A 4 -1.03 -42.54 24.50
N LYS A 5 -1.20 -42.55 25.84
CA LYS A 5 -0.14 -42.21 26.78
C LYS A 5 0.99 -43.21 26.57
N LYS A 6 2.12 -42.76 26.05
CA LYS A 6 3.36 -43.51 26.10
C LYS A 6 3.86 -43.44 27.54
N ASP A 7 3.84 -44.57 28.26
CA ASP A 7 4.49 -44.67 29.56
C ASP A 7 6.01 -44.70 29.34
N TYR A 8 6.65 -43.57 29.66
CA TYR A 8 8.13 -43.51 29.69
C TYR A 8 8.65 -44.31 30.88
N LYS A 9 9.70 -45.12 30.66
CA LYS A 9 10.36 -45.84 31.71
C LYS A 9 11.30 -44.91 32.50
N PRO A 10 11.50 -45.11 33.81
CA PRO A 10 12.42 -44.29 34.60
C PRO A 10 13.86 -44.29 34.04
N GLU A 11 14.22 -45.32 33.28
CA GLU A 11 15.54 -45.50 32.63
C GLU A 11 15.73 -44.54 31.43
N ASP A 12 14.65 -43.97 30.89
CA ASP A 12 14.68 -43.02 29.78
C ASP A 12 14.93 -41.57 30.28
N ILE A 13 14.96 -41.37 31.60
CA ILE A 13 15.15 -40.04 32.20
C ILE A 13 16.61 -39.92 32.64
N MET A 14 17.40 -39.19 31.87
CA MET A 14 18.84 -38.97 32.11
C MET A 14 19.10 -38.13 33.37
N TYR A 15 18.10 -37.36 33.83
CA TYR A 15 18.14 -36.53 35.05
C TYR A 15 16.84 -36.69 35.85
N PRO A 16 16.92 -37.04 37.15
CA PRO A 16 15.73 -37.32 37.98
C PRO A 16 14.75 -36.13 38.16
N GLU A 17 15.23 -34.91 37.94
CA GLU A 17 14.42 -33.67 38.08
C GLU A 17 13.84 -33.15 36.76
N GLN A 18 14.07 -33.86 35.64
CA GLN A 18 13.50 -33.47 34.34
C GLN A 18 12.05 -33.94 34.17
N ALA A 19 11.17 -33.02 33.73
CA ALA A 19 9.86 -33.36 33.27
C ALA A 19 9.90 -33.60 31.75
N ILE A 20 9.46 -34.77 31.27
CA ILE A 20 9.27 -35.04 29.85
C ILE A 20 7.90 -34.52 29.47
N VAL A 21 7.87 -33.51 28.64
CA VAL A 21 6.64 -32.90 28.09
C VAL A 21 6.46 -33.40 26.67
N GLU A 22 5.30 -34.02 26.36
CA GLU A 22 4.96 -34.37 24.98
C GLU A 22 4.57 -33.13 24.22
N SER A 23 5.28 -32.84 23.13
CA SER A 23 4.94 -31.77 22.21
C SER A 23 4.67 -32.36 20.81
N GLU A 24 3.59 -31.94 20.17
CA GLU A 24 3.32 -32.29 18.77
C GLU A 24 4.33 -31.60 17.85
N LEU A 25 5.16 -32.37 17.15
CA LEU A 25 6.17 -31.85 16.24
C LEU A 25 5.59 -30.83 15.24
N VAL A 26 4.38 -31.10 14.69
CA VAL A 26 3.72 -30.20 13.73
C VAL A 26 3.34 -28.85 14.38
N LYS A 27 2.90 -28.86 15.62
CA LYS A 27 2.53 -27.65 16.37
C LYS A 27 3.77 -26.83 16.69
N GLU A 28 4.82 -27.50 17.19
CA GLU A 28 6.12 -26.89 17.51
C GLU A 28 6.77 -26.28 16.28
N MET A 29 6.81 -27.03 15.16
CA MET A 29 7.33 -26.54 13.88
C MET A 29 6.58 -25.32 13.37
N LYS A 30 5.24 -25.30 13.47
CA LYS A 30 4.44 -24.16 13.06
C LYS A 30 4.70 -22.92 13.90
N SER A 31 4.79 -23.06 15.22
CA SER A 31 5.07 -21.96 16.15
C SER A 31 6.46 -21.39 15.91
N SER A 32 7.49 -22.24 15.94
CA SER A 32 8.88 -21.83 15.75
C SER A 32 9.14 -21.23 14.35
N PHE A 33 8.51 -21.79 13.30
CA PHE A 33 8.63 -21.23 11.96
C PHE A 33 7.96 -19.85 11.86
N MET A 34 6.81 -19.65 12.52
CA MET A 34 6.12 -18.36 12.53
C MET A 34 6.97 -17.30 13.25
N GLU A 35 7.53 -17.63 14.42
CA GLU A 35 8.42 -16.74 15.17
C GLU A 35 9.68 -16.39 14.37
N TYR A 36 10.30 -17.37 13.75
CA TYR A 36 11.45 -17.16 12.85
C TYR A 36 11.08 -16.29 11.66
N ALA A 37 9.96 -16.57 10.99
CA ALA A 37 9.50 -15.78 9.84
C ALA A 37 9.24 -14.32 10.23
N MET A 38 8.56 -14.09 11.35
CA MET A 38 8.30 -12.74 11.87
C MET A 38 9.61 -12.02 12.21
N SER A 39 10.55 -12.68 12.87
CA SER A 39 11.86 -12.12 13.18
C SER A 39 12.63 -11.72 11.91
N VAL A 40 12.65 -12.59 10.89
CA VAL A 40 13.33 -12.27 9.61
C VAL A 40 12.64 -11.12 8.88
N ILE A 41 11.31 -11.05 8.90
CA ILE A 41 10.54 -9.98 8.24
C ILE A 41 10.80 -8.64 8.92
N VAL A 42 10.59 -8.56 10.24
CA VAL A 42 10.58 -7.30 10.99
C VAL A 42 12.00 -6.87 11.39
N ALA A 43 12.85 -7.79 11.85
CA ALA A 43 14.12 -7.46 12.48
C ALA A 43 15.36 -7.75 11.62
N ARG A 44 15.20 -8.08 10.32
CA ARG A 44 16.37 -8.40 9.48
C ARG A 44 16.28 -7.90 8.04
N ALA A 45 15.24 -8.29 7.27
CA ALA A 45 15.29 -8.22 5.82
C ALA A 45 14.62 -6.99 5.22
N LEU A 46 13.56 -6.48 5.84
CA LEU A 46 12.78 -5.37 5.30
C LEU A 46 13.20 -4.02 5.91
N PRO A 47 13.20 -2.95 5.09
CA PRO A 47 13.43 -1.59 5.58
C PRO A 47 12.16 -1.01 6.22
N ASP A 48 12.34 -0.09 7.16
CA ASP A 48 11.26 0.78 7.65
C ASP A 48 10.98 1.88 6.60
N VAL A 49 9.71 2.18 6.35
CA VAL A 49 9.33 3.19 5.35
C VAL A 49 9.83 4.59 5.70
N ARG A 50 9.98 4.89 6.99
CA ARG A 50 10.32 6.22 7.52
C ARG A 50 11.79 6.59 7.32
N ASP A 51 12.73 5.68 7.60
CA ASP A 51 14.18 5.92 7.48
C ASP A 51 14.86 5.11 6.37
N GLY A 52 14.14 4.18 5.75
CA GLY A 52 14.67 3.36 4.65
C GLY A 52 15.74 2.36 5.04
N LEU A 53 15.95 2.12 6.33
CA LEU A 53 17.05 1.31 6.83
C LEU A 53 16.56 -0.04 7.35
N LYS A 54 17.39 -1.05 7.17
CA LYS A 54 17.30 -2.31 7.90
C LYS A 54 17.94 -2.14 9.29
N PRO A 55 17.59 -2.98 10.27
CA PRO A 55 18.15 -2.87 11.62
C PRO A 55 19.69 -2.81 11.66
N VAL A 56 20.38 -3.63 10.87
CA VAL A 56 21.85 -3.63 10.84
C VAL A 56 22.44 -2.29 10.37
N HIS A 57 21.87 -1.68 9.34
CA HIS A 57 22.34 -0.39 8.84
C HIS A 57 22.07 0.74 9.84
N ARG A 58 20.91 0.71 10.50
CA ARG A 58 20.54 1.68 11.54
C ARG A 58 21.49 1.60 12.73
N ARG A 59 21.82 0.39 13.17
CA ARG A 59 22.75 0.13 14.27
C ARG A 59 24.17 0.56 13.93
N ILE A 60 24.63 0.39 12.69
CA ILE A 60 25.94 0.87 12.24
C ILE A 60 26.01 2.40 12.33
N LEU A 61 25.04 3.10 11.76
CA LEU A 61 25.03 4.57 11.78
C LEU A 61 24.89 5.11 13.20
N TYR A 62 24.07 4.48 14.04
CA TYR A 62 23.89 4.91 15.42
C TYR A 62 25.14 4.67 16.26
N ALA A 63 25.83 3.52 16.15
CA ALA A 63 27.09 3.27 16.84
C ALA A 63 28.18 4.25 16.41
N MET A 64 28.28 4.57 15.12
CA MET A 64 29.21 5.59 14.64
C MET A 64 28.91 6.98 15.21
N TYR A 65 27.64 7.31 15.39
CA TYR A 65 27.20 8.58 16.00
C TYR A 65 27.58 8.64 17.49
N GLU A 66 27.29 7.60 18.28
CA GLU A 66 27.70 7.51 19.68
C GLU A 66 29.21 7.66 19.88
N ASP A 67 29.99 7.07 18.99
CA ASP A 67 31.45 7.15 19.01
C ASP A 67 31.99 8.46 18.45
N ASN A 68 31.09 9.40 18.12
CA ASN A 68 31.41 10.72 17.54
C ASN A 68 32.26 10.60 16.26
N LEU A 69 31.95 9.58 15.44
CA LEU A 69 32.67 9.27 14.21
C LEU A 69 31.98 9.95 13.00
N THR A 70 31.78 11.25 13.13
CA THR A 70 31.15 12.12 12.16
C THR A 70 32.08 12.49 11.01
N SER A 71 31.53 13.06 9.95
CA SER A 71 32.27 13.40 8.72
C SER A 71 33.39 14.40 8.89
N ASP A 72 33.39 15.19 9.95
CA ASP A 72 34.41 16.18 10.32
C ASP A 72 35.53 15.58 11.20
N ARG A 73 35.40 14.34 11.64
CA ARG A 73 36.38 13.65 12.46
C ARG A 73 37.31 12.75 11.64
N PRO A 74 38.49 12.39 12.19
CA PRO A 74 39.40 11.46 11.55
C PRO A 74 38.75 10.08 11.35
N PHE A 75 39.19 9.37 10.31
CA PHE A 75 38.83 7.99 10.11
C PHE A 75 39.26 7.08 11.27
N ARG A 76 38.47 6.05 11.55
CA ARG A 76 38.81 4.95 12.45
C ARG A 76 38.84 3.64 11.72
N LYS A 77 39.57 2.64 12.23
CA LYS A 77 39.58 1.28 11.69
C LYS A 77 38.16 0.71 11.65
N SER A 78 37.76 0.11 10.53
CA SER A 78 36.46 -0.54 10.39
C SER A 78 36.26 -1.62 11.46
N ALA A 79 37.34 -2.26 11.93
CA ALA A 79 37.33 -3.23 13.02
C ALA A 79 36.74 -2.64 14.32
N THR A 80 37.00 -1.37 14.64
CA THR A 80 36.42 -0.70 15.79
C THR A 80 34.91 -0.54 15.63
N CYS A 81 34.46 0.00 14.48
CA CYS A 81 33.04 0.18 14.19
C CYS A 81 32.27 -1.14 14.25
N VAL A 82 32.81 -2.20 13.62
CA VAL A 82 32.20 -3.54 13.64
C VAL A 82 32.11 -4.08 15.05
N GLY A 83 33.21 -3.94 15.85
CA GLY A 83 33.24 -4.38 17.24
C GLY A 83 32.24 -3.67 18.13
N ASP A 84 32.11 -2.37 17.99
CA ASP A 84 31.13 -1.55 18.75
C ASP A 84 29.69 -1.93 18.42
N VAL A 85 29.37 -2.15 17.14
CA VAL A 85 28.05 -2.62 16.69
C VAL A 85 27.73 -3.99 17.26
N LEU A 86 28.67 -4.94 17.20
CA LEU A 86 28.48 -6.31 17.72
C LEU A 86 28.29 -6.33 19.23
N GLY A 87 29.15 -5.60 19.92
CA GLY A 87 29.16 -5.60 21.39
C GLY A 87 27.98 -4.85 22.01
N ARG A 88 27.41 -3.88 21.30
CA ARG A 88 26.37 -3.01 21.87
C ARG A 88 24.96 -3.29 21.34
N TYR A 89 24.81 -3.68 20.06
CA TYR A 89 23.50 -3.65 19.41
C TYR A 89 23.13 -4.86 18.55
N HIS A 90 24.10 -5.53 17.92
CA HIS A 90 23.82 -6.52 16.88
C HIS A 90 24.53 -7.86 17.14
N PRO A 91 23.95 -8.79 17.93
CA PRO A 91 24.58 -10.02 18.37
C PRO A 91 24.59 -11.09 17.25
N HIS A 92 25.25 -10.78 16.12
CA HIS A 92 25.39 -11.68 14.97
C HIS A 92 26.85 -11.72 14.49
N GLY A 93 27.14 -12.46 13.40
CA GLY A 93 28.51 -12.59 12.90
C GLY A 93 29.11 -11.25 12.42
N ASP A 94 30.40 -11.06 12.70
CA ASP A 94 31.19 -9.87 12.32
C ASP A 94 31.22 -9.63 10.80
N ALA A 95 31.28 -10.69 10.01
CA ALA A 95 31.23 -10.62 8.56
C ALA A 95 29.94 -9.95 8.07
N SER A 96 28.79 -10.26 8.66
CA SER A 96 27.50 -9.68 8.24
C SER A 96 27.42 -8.17 8.51
N VAL A 97 27.99 -7.73 9.63
CA VAL A 97 28.06 -6.29 9.99
C VAL A 97 29.04 -5.57 9.07
N TYR A 98 30.22 -6.19 8.83
CA TYR A 98 31.21 -5.60 7.94
C TYR A 98 30.72 -5.49 6.50
N ASP A 99 30.08 -6.52 5.96
CA ASP A 99 29.51 -6.49 4.61
C ASP A 99 28.42 -5.41 4.48
N ALA A 100 27.61 -5.21 5.50
CA ALA A 100 26.62 -4.12 5.54
C ALA A 100 27.31 -2.75 5.55
N LEU A 101 28.33 -2.56 6.38
CA LEU A 101 29.13 -1.32 6.42
C LEU A 101 29.81 -1.05 5.09
N VAL A 102 30.41 -2.06 4.48
CA VAL A 102 31.04 -1.97 3.15
C VAL A 102 30.06 -1.50 2.08
N ARG A 103 28.85 -2.09 2.08
CA ARG A 103 27.81 -1.70 1.10
C ARG A 103 27.41 -0.23 1.23
N LEU A 104 27.34 0.29 2.47
CA LEU A 104 27.03 1.70 2.71
C LEU A 104 28.13 2.68 2.20
N ALA A 105 29.35 2.16 1.96
CA ALA A 105 30.48 2.93 1.47
C ALA A 105 30.79 2.72 -0.02
N GLN A 106 30.06 1.86 -0.73
CA GLN A 106 30.28 1.57 -2.14
C GLN A 106 29.50 2.55 -3.04
N ASP A 107 30.23 3.30 -3.88
CA ASP A 107 29.68 4.28 -4.82
C ASP A 107 28.90 3.66 -5.99
N PHE A 108 29.13 2.38 -6.26
CA PHE A 108 28.38 1.58 -7.25
C PHE A 108 27.17 0.84 -6.68
N SER A 109 27.02 0.81 -5.36
CA SER A 109 25.89 0.18 -4.66
C SER A 109 24.90 1.21 -4.13
N MET A 110 25.37 2.34 -3.62
CA MET A 110 24.58 3.41 -3.01
C MET A 110 24.55 4.63 -3.93
N ARG A 111 23.35 5.19 -4.13
CA ARG A 111 23.25 6.45 -4.91
C ARG A 111 23.83 7.62 -4.13
N TYR A 112 23.62 7.64 -2.81
CA TYR A 112 24.27 8.55 -1.86
C TYR A 112 24.85 7.72 -0.71
N MET A 113 26.17 7.61 -0.66
CA MET A 113 26.86 6.83 0.35
C MET A 113 26.60 7.37 1.76
N LEU A 114 26.31 6.48 2.69
CA LEU A 114 26.11 6.85 4.11
C LEU A 114 27.39 6.67 4.94
N VAL A 115 28.36 5.92 4.44
CA VAL A 115 29.68 5.73 5.04
C VAL A 115 30.74 6.27 4.09
N ASP A 116 31.69 7.02 4.62
CA ASP A 116 32.89 7.47 3.95
C ASP A 116 34.00 6.46 4.29
N GLY A 117 34.46 5.72 3.28
CA GLY A 117 35.43 4.63 3.43
C GLY A 117 36.81 5.02 2.90
N HIS A 118 37.84 4.61 3.63
CA HIS A 118 39.24 4.73 3.22
C HIS A 118 39.92 3.36 3.12
N GLY A 119 40.41 3.02 1.93
CA GLY A 119 40.95 1.71 1.62
C GLY A 119 40.21 1.00 0.50
N ASN A 120 40.33 -0.33 0.42
CA ASN A 120 39.63 -1.14 -0.57
C ASN A 120 38.29 -1.64 -0.02
N PHE A 121 37.19 -1.09 -0.52
CA PHE A 121 35.81 -1.49 -0.20
C PHE A 121 35.15 -2.34 -1.32
N GLY A 122 35.94 -3.01 -2.13
CA GLY A 122 35.46 -3.81 -3.27
C GLY A 122 35.40 -3.01 -4.57
N SER A 123 34.99 -3.68 -5.63
CA SER A 123 34.90 -3.09 -6.98
C SER A 123 33.71 -3.61 -7.76
N VAL A 124 33.37 -2.94 -8.88
CA VAL A 124 32.36 -3.40 -9.85
C VAL A 124 32.74 -4.74 -10.48
N ASP A 125 34.01 -5.13 -10.43
CA ASP A 125 34.50 -6.45 -10.87
C ASP A 125 34.13 -7.58 -9.91
N GLY A 126 33.55 -7.24 -8.76
CA GLY A 126 33.21 -8.22 -7.71
C GLY A 126 34.40 -8.61 -6.86
N ASP A 127 35.47 -7.82 -6.86
CA ASP A 127 36.54 -8.01 -5.90
C ASP A 127 36.02 -7.80 -4.47
N PRO A 128 36.36 -8.67 -3.53
CA PRO A 128 35.95 -8.51 -2.16
C PRO A 128 36.66 -7.30 -1.52
N PRO A 129 36.05 -6.69 -0.50
CA PRO A 129 36.71 -5.66 0.29
C PRO A 129 37.92 -6.24 1.01
N ALA A 130 38.90 -5.40 1.33
CA ALA A 130 39.98 -5.79 2.22
C ALA A 130 39.43 -6.11 3.61
N ALA A 131 40.08 -6.97 4.37
CA ALA A 131 39.66 -7.29 5.72
C ALA A 131 39.53 -6.02 6.59
N TYR A 132 38.54 -5.97 7.47
CA TYR A 132 38.13 -4.79 8.27
C TYR A 132 39.25 -4.21 9.14
N ARG A 133 40.32 -4.96 9.41
CA ARG A 133 41.52 -4.48 10.11
C ARG A 133 42.38 -3.53 9.25
N TYR A 134 42.22 -3.55 7.93
CA TYR A 134 42.97 -2.68 7.00
C TYR A 134 42.19 -1.45 6.57
N THR A 135 40.87 -1.56 6.45
CA THR A 135 40.00 -0.46 6.02
C THR A 135 39.71 0.49 7.18
N GLU A 136 39.38 1.70 6.83
CA GLU A 136 38.96 2.74 7.77
C GLU A 136 37.64 3.36 7.30
N ALA A 137 36.81 3.80 8.25
CA ALA A 137 35.49 4.32 7.96
C ALA A 137 35.13 5.48 8.89
N ARG A 138 34.22 6.31 8.44
CA ARG A 138 33.49 7.33 9.20
C ARG A 138 32.15 7.60 8.53
N MET A 139 31.24 8.33 9.18
CA MET A 139 30.00 8.77 8.56
C MET A 139 30.29 9.72 7.41
N SER A 140 29.50 9.62 6.34
CA SER A 140 29.51 10.62 5.27
C SER A 140 28.79 11.90 5.71
N LYS A 141 28.95 12.99 4.94
CA LYS A 141 28.28 14.27 5.27
C LYS A 141 26.76 14.17 5.28
N ILE A 142 26.18 13.44 4.33
CA ILE A 142 24.73 13.26 4.24
C ILE A 142 24.19 12.34 5.35
N ALA A 143 24.99 11.39 5.85
CA ALA A 143 24.59 10.50 6.94
C ALA A 143 24.33 11.26 8.25
N ASN A 144 24.97 12.41 8.45
CA ASN A 144 24.69 13.26 9.60
C ASN A 144 23.23 13.77 9.61
N GLU A 145 22.62 13.93 8.43
CA GLU A 145 21.21 14.35 8.32
C GLU A 145 20.25 13.22 8.70
N MET A 146 20.71 11.95 8.68
CA MET A 146 19.92 10.81 9.15
C MET A 146 19.71 10.81 10.67
N LEU A 147 20.70 11.33 11.41
CA LEU A 147 20.77 11.29 12.88
C LEU A 147 20.56 12.68 13.54
N ARG A 148 20.37 13.69 12.75
CA ARG A 148 20.23 15.06 13.25
C ARG A 148 19.03 15.19 14.20
N ASP A 149 19.24 15.84 15.32
CA ASP A 149 18.25 16.03 16.40
C ASP A 149 17.78 14.73 17.11
N ILE A 150 18.51 13.61 16.98
CA ILE A 150 18.15 12.34 17.63
C ILE A 150 18.14 12.47 19.18
N GLU A 151 18.97 13.35 19.74
CA GLU A 151 19.05 13.62 21.17
C GLU A 151 17.88 14.47 21.70
N LYS A 152 17.01 14.97 20.82
CA LYS A 152 15.88 15.83 21.19
C LYS A 152 14.56 15.07 21.34
N ASP A 153 14.62 13.81 21.74
CA ASP A 153 13.45 12.94 21.93
C ASP A 153 12.54 12.81 20.69
N THR A 154 13.16 12.88 19.51
CA THR A 154 12.46 12.85 18.22
C THR A 154 12.01 11.44 17.81
N VAL A 155 12.62 10.41 18.37
CA VAL A 155 12.37 9.00 18.01
C VAL A 155 12.09 8.16 19.26
N ASP A 156 11.47 7.00 19.04
CA ASP A 156 11.27 6.01 20.09
C ASP A 156 12.52 5.15 20.28
N TRP A 157 12.72 4.70 21.52
CA TRP A 157 13.88 3.94 21.94
C TRP A 157 13.46 2.57 22.43
N ASP A 158 14.11 1.53 21.95
CA ASP A 158 13.96 0.17 22.43
C ASP A 158 15.20 -0.26 23.25
N PRO A 159 15.06 -1.18 24.19
CA PRO A 159 16.24 -1.79 24.80
C PRO A 159 17.02 -2.60 23.76
N ASN A 160 18.35 -2.64 23.88
CA ASN A 160 19.19 -3.51 23.09
C ASN A 160 19.02 -4.99 23.53
N PHE A 161 19.72 -5.93 22.88
CA PHE A 161 19.56 -7.36 23.10
C PHE A 161 19.86 -7.85 24.55
N ASP A 162 20.66 -7.12 25.33
CA ASP A 162 21.02 -7.44 26.72
C ASP A 162 20.43 -6.48 27.76
N GLU A 163 19.55 -5.56 27.31
CA GLU A 163 18.86 -4.53 28.09
C GLU A 163 19.78 -3.54 28.83
N THR A 164 21.09 -3.53 28.51
CA THR A 164 22.06 -2.63 29.13
C THR A 164 22.06 -1.25 28.50
N ARG A 165 21.59 -1.10 27.27
CA ARG A 165 21.54 0.13 26.47
C ARG A 165 20.20 0.30 25.77
N LYS A 166 20.00 1.48 25.19
CA LYS A 166 18.86 1.75 24.31
C LYS A 166 19.35 1.96 22.89
N GLU A 167 18.59 1.47 21.94
CA GLU A 167 18.80 1.73 20.53
C GLU A 167 17.58 2.45 19.92
N PRO A 168 17.76 3.31 18.92
CA PRO A 168 16.64 3.98 18.27
C PRO A 168 15.86 2.98 17.41
N ARG A 169 14.54 2.97 17.56
CA ARG A 169 13.65 2.14 16.73
C ARG A 169 13.71 2.54 15.27
N VAL A 170 13.87 3.86 15.02
CA VAL A 170 13.98 4.46 13.70
C VAL A 170 14.86 5.71 13.82
N LEU A 171 15.54 6.12 12.74
CA LEU A 171 16.31 7.37 12.74
C LEU A 171 15.43 8.54 12.29
N PRO A 172 15.73 9.78 12.71
CA PRO A 172 15.01 10.99 12.27
C PRO A 172 14.95 11.17 10.75
N SER A 173 16.01 10.79 10.03
CA SER A 173 16.07 10.70 8.56
C SER A 173 15.51 11.92 7.83
N ARG A 174 16.20 13.04 7.86
CA ARG A 174 15.72 14.31 7.31
C ARG A 174 15.56 14.34 5.78
N PHE A 175 15.91 13.29 5.09
CA PHE A 175 15.64 13.09 3.67
C PHE A 175 15.03 11.69 3.44
N PRO A 176 14.23 11.50 2.39
CA PRO A 176 13.50 10.25 2.14
C PRO A 176 14.43 9.13 1.66
N ASN A 177 15.25 8.60 2.57
CA ASN A 177 16.33 7.67 2.29
C ASN A 177 15.85 6.37 1.61
N LEU A 178 14.62 5.90 1.91
CA LEU A 178 14.06 4.70 1.27
C LEU A 178 14.01 4.83 -0.26
N LEU A 179 13.56 5.97 -0.77
CA LEU A 179 13.53 6.22 -2.21
C LEU A 179 14.90 6.62 -2.75
N VAL A 180 15.63 7.46 -2.02
CA VAL A 180 16.91 8.01 -2.47
C VAL A 180 17.98 6.94 -2.67
N ASN A 181 18.14 6.02 -1.72
CA ASN A 181 19.11 4.95 -1.79
C ASN A 181 18.51 3.59 -2.17
N GLY A 182 17.18 3.46 -2.10
CA GLY A 182 16.52 2.19 -2.32
C GLY A 182 16.82 1.16 -1.23
N SER A 183 16.30 -0.05 -1.41
CA SER A 183 16.59 -1.18 -0.54
C SER A 183 16.30 -2.49 -1.26
N SER A 184 17.10 -3.51 -1.01
CA SER A 184 16.85 -4.88 -1.50
C SER A 184 16.98 -5.87 -0.36
N GLY A 185 16.07 -6.84 -0.26
CA GLY A 185 16.08 -7.84 0.81
C GLY A 185 15.16 -9.00 0.53
N ILE A 186 15.55 -10.18 1.02
CA ILE A 186 14.78 -11.41 0.90
C ILE A 186 14.37 -11.84 2.31
N ALA A 187 13.06 -11.85 2.56
CA ALA A 187 12.46 -12.34 3.79
C ALA A 187 11.77 -13.69 3.56
N VAL A 188 11.12 -14.22 4.58
CA VAL A 188 10.34 -15.45 4.45
C VAL A 188 9.01 -15.13 3.73
N GLY A 189 8.82 -15.75 2.57
CA GLY A 189 7.60 -15.60 1.77
C GLY A 189 7.45 -14.26 1.04
N MET A 190 8.40 -13.33 1.17
CA MET A 190 8.36 -12.02 0.52
C MET A 190 9.75 -11.45 0.30
N ALA A 191 9.88 -10.54 -0.67
CA ALA A 191 11.12 -9.86 -0.96
C ALA A 191 10.85 -8.39 -1.26
N THR A 192 11.79 -7.52 -0.93
CA THR A 192 11.79 -6.11 -1.31
C THR A 192 12.88 -5.82 -2.32
N ASN A 193 12.61 -4.97 -3.28
CA ASN A 193 13.58 -4.48 -4.25
C ASN A 193 13.17 -3.09 -4.72
N ILE A 194 13.55 -2.08 -3.95
CA ILE A 194 13.23 -0.68 -4.18
C ILE A 194 14.44 -0.04 -4.86
N PRO A 195 14.29 0.53 -6.07
CA PRO A 195 15.39 1.18 -6.78
C PRO A 195 15.76 2.52 -6.13
N PRO A 196 17.02 2.97 -6.27
CA PRO A 196 17.43 4.30 -5.85
C PRO A 196 16.90 5.38 -6.79
N HIS A 197 16.82 6.63 -6.29
CA HIS A 197 16.34 7.81 -7.03
C HIS A 197 17.23 9.03 -6.80
N ASN A 198 17.08 10.03 -7.64
CA ASN A 198 17.75 11.31 -7.48
C ASN A 198 17.16 12.10 -6.31
N LEU A 199 18.00 12.61 -5.42
CA LEU A 199 17.60 13.35 -4.22
C LEU A 199 16.77 14.59 -4.56
N THR A 200 17.19 15.35 -5.56
CA THR A 200 16.48 16.57 -6.00
C THR A 200 15.07 16.24 -6.48
N GLU A 201 14.93 15.19 -7.29
CA GLU A 201 13.64 14.75 -7.82
C GLU A 201 12.70 14.29 -6.69
N VAL A 202 13.19 13.48 -5.77
CA VAL A 202 12.37 12.96 -4.65
C VAL A 202 11.94 14.09 -3.71
N ILE A 203 12.83 15.02 -3.38
CA ILE A 203 12.48 16.17 -2.55
C ILE A 203 11.45 17.06 -3.26
N ASN A 204 11.60 17.31 -4.56
CA ASN A 204 10.61 18.07 -5.31
C ASN A 204 9.23 17.38 -5.32
N ALA A 205 9.20 16.05 -5.40
CA ALA A 205 7.95 15.29 -5.26
C ALA A 205 7.36 15.40 -3.84
N CYS A 206 8.18 15.39 -2.79
CA CYS A 206 7.73 15.67 -1.41
C CYS A 206 7.11 17.06 -1.29
N ILE A 207 7.73 18.07 -1.86
CA ILE A 207 7.24 19.46 -1.87
C ILE A 207 5.91 19.54 -2.63
N CYS A 208 5.80 18.87 -3.77
CA CYS A 208 4.55 18.81 -4.53
C CYS A 208 3.40 18.24 -3.69
N VAL A 209 3.63 17.19 -2.89
CA VAL A 209 2.62 16.61 -1.98
C VAL A 209 2.27 17.55 -0.84
N LEU A 210 3.24 18.31 -0.30
CA LEU A 210 2.99 19.29 0.76
C LEU A 210 2.16 20.48 0.26
N ASP A 211 2.40 20.93 -0.99
CA ASP A 211 1.70 22.06 -1.60
C ASP A 211 0.30 21.65 -2.11
N ASP A 212 0.15 20.42 -2.62
CA ASP A 212 -1.12 19.87 -3.08
C ASP A 212 -1.33 18.44 -2.55
N PRO A 213 -2.06 18.29 -1.44
CA PRO A 213 -2.39 16.98 -0.88
C PRO A 213 -3.20 16.08 -1.83
N GLU A 214 -3.83 16.63 -2.86
CA GLU A 214 -4.60 15.88 -3.87
C GLU A 214 -3.77 15.57 -5.14
N ALA A 215 -2.48 15.92 -5.16
CA ALA A 215 -1.60 15.69 -6.31
C ALA A 215 -1.70 14.25 -6.83
N THR A 216 -1.89 14.10 -8.14
CA THR A 216 -2.02 12.81 -8.80
C THR A 216 -0.66 12.17 -9.05
N LEU A 217 -0.65 10.88 -9.43
CA LEU A 217 0.59 10.23 -9.87
C LEU A 217 1.23 10.96 -11.08
N GLY A 218 0.41 11.51 -11.98
CA GLY A 218 0.88 12.29 -13.12
C GLY A 218 1.65 13.54 -12.69
N ASP A 219 1.17 14.24 -11.67
CA ASP A 219 1.83 15.43 -11.13
C ASP A 219 3.15 15.05 -10.45
N LEU A 220 3.18 13.98 -9.67
CA LEU A 220 4.39 13.49 -9.05
C LEU A 220 5.45 13.07 -10.09
N MET A 221 5.04 12.46 -11.20
CA MET A 221 5.96 12.03 -12.26
C MET A 221 6.54 13.19 -13.09
N GLN A 222 6.03 14.41 -12.95
CA GLN A 222 6.68 15.61 -13.49
C GLN A 222 7.94 15.97 -12.71
N HIS A 223 7.99 15.64 -11.43
CA HIS A 223 9.11 15.91 -10.53
C HIS A 223 10.07 14.71 -10.42
N ILE A 224 9.53 13.50 -10.32
CA ILE A 224 10.29 12.25 -10.20
C ILE A 224 10.09 11.40 -11.46
N THR A 225 11.02 11.53 -12.39
CA THR A 225 10.89 10.94 -13.73
C THR A 225 11.10 9.43 -13.74
N GLY A 226 11.86 8.89 -12.78
CA GLY A 226 12.18 7.48 -12.67
C GLY A 226 13.32 7.18 -11.71
N PRO A 227 13.66 5.91 -11.51
CA PRO A 227 14.84 5.49 -10.76
C PRO A 227 16.14 6.10 -11.31
N ASP A 228 17.11 6.32 -10.43
CA ASP A 228 18.42 6.88 -10.76
C ASP A 228 19.52 6.04 -10.12
N PHE A 229 20.15 5.19 -10.92
CA PHE A 229 21.13 4.21 -10.45
C PHE A 229 22.53 4.79 -10.32
N PRO A 230 23.31 4.38 -9.31
CA PRO A 230 24.71 4.84 -9.14
C PRO A 230 25.61 4.44 -10.29
N THR A 231 25.35 3.32 -10.95
CA THR A 231 26.09 2.81 -12.11
C THR A 231 25.68 3.47 -13.42
N LYS A 232 24.81 4.49 -13.37
CA LYS A 232 24.30 5.19 -14.57
C LYS A 232 23.45 4.27 -15.45
N ALA A 233 23.89 3.99 -16.70
CA ALA A 233 23.19 3.18 -17.69
C ALA A 233 21.87 3.82 -18.18
N ILE A 234 21.09 3.06 -18.96
CA ILE A 234 19.89 3.54 -19.64
C ILE A 234 18.69 2.72 -19.21
N ILE A 235 17.60 3.37 -18.81
CA ILE A 235 16.28 2.73 -18.64
C ILE A 235 15.54 2.79 -19.97
N MET A 236 15.06 1.66 -20.45
CA MET A 236 14.31 1.53 -21.70
C MET A 236 12.81 1.54 -21.42
N GLY A 237 12.14 2.61 -21.86
CA GLY A 237 10.69 2.79 -21.69
C GLY A 237 10.27 3.33 -20.31
N ARG A 238 9.06 3.92 -20.24
CA ARG A 238 8.48 4.52 -19.03
C ARG A 238 7.34 3.72 -18.42
N SER A 239 6.79 2.76 -19.17
CA SER A 239 5.65 1.94 -18.73
C SER A 239 5.92 1.21 -17.41
N GLY A 240 7.10 0.56 -17.30
CA GLY A 240 7.50 -0.13 -16.08
C GLY A 240 7.69 0.80 -14.88
N ILE A 241 8.15 2.05 -15.10
CA ILE A 241 8.25 3.08 -14.05
C ILE A 241 6.85 3.46 -13.57
N ARG A 242 5.94 3.76 -14.51
CA ARG A 242 4.56 4.14 -14.19
C ARG A 242 3.84 3.03 -13.41
N ALA A 243 4.02 1.76 -13.84
CA ALA A 243 3.49 0.59 -13.14
C ALA A 243 3.98 0.52 -11.69
N ALA A 244 5.30 0.62 -11.50
CA ALA A 244 5.91 0.57 -10.18
C ALA A 244 5.41 1.69 -9.27
N TYR A 245 5.31 2.90 -9.76
CA TYR A 245 4.86 4.05 -8.97
C TYR A 245 3.37 4.00 -8.64
N ALA A 246 2.55 3.43 -9.53
CA ALA A 246 1.12 3.25 -9.29
C ALA A 246 0.81 2.13 -8.29
N THR A 247 1.49 0.98 -8.41
CA THR A 247 1.10 -0.26 -7.73
C THR A 247 2.13 -0.78 -6.72
N GLY A 248 3.32 -0.19 -6.68
CA GLY A 248 4.45 -0.71 -5.92
C GLY A 248 5.20 -1.86 -6.60
N LYS A 249 4.76 -2.31 -7.78
CA LYS A 249 5.40 -3.39 -8.54
C LYS A 249 5.60 -2.99 -10.00
N GLY A 250 6.75 -3.35 -10.56
CA GLY A 250 7.05 -3.04 -11.95
C GLY A 250 8.30 -3.75 -12.44
N ARG A 251 8.56 -3.64 -13.74
CA ARG A 251 9.76 -4.17 -14.38
C ARG A 251 10.43 -3.07 -15.19
N LEU A 252 11.72 -2.86 -14.95
CA LEU A 252 12.55 -1.97 -15.75
C LEU A 252 13.49 -2.78 -16.61
N VAL A 253 13.67 -2.37 -17.84
CA VAL A 253 14.73 -2.88 -18.70
C VAL A 253 15.89 -1.90 -18.63
N LEU A 254 17.01 -2.35 -18.08
CA LEU A 254 18.25 -1.59 -17.97
C LEU A 254 19.20 -2.02 -19.08
N ARG A 255 19.78 -1.08 -19.79
CA ARG A 255 20.69 -1.32 -20.90
C ARG A 255 22.02 -0.59 -20.68
N ALA A 256 23.14 -1.28 -20.95
CA ALA A 256 24.46 -0.71 -20.93
C ALA A 256 24.61 0.46 -21.92
N ARG A 257 25.35 1.50 -21.53
CA ARG A 257 25.69 2.57 -22.46
C ARG A 257 26.82 2.13 -23.33
N HIS A 258 26.68 2.33 -24.64
CA HIS A 258 27.66 1.93 -25.65
C HIS A 258 27.84 3.00 -26.70
N HIS A 259 28.97 2.91 -27.45
CA HIS A 259 29.18 3.63 -28.68
C HIS A 259 30.07 2.77 -29.60
N PHE A 260 30.09 3.12 -30.89
CA PHE A 260 30.92 2.46 -31.89
C PHE A 260 32.17 3.30 -32.13
N GLU A 261 33.32 2.64 -32.27
CA GLU A 261 34.56 3.26 -32.69
C GLU A 261 35.10 2.48 -33.88
N GLU A 262 35.56 3.20 -34.88
CA GLU A 262 36.31 2.61 -36.01
C GLU A 262 37.79 2.46 -35.62
N PHE A 263 38.39 1.35 -35.98
CA PHE A 263 39.79 1.11 -35.73
C PHE A 263 40.47 0.32 -36.90
N GLY A 264 41.74 0.59 -37.17
CA GLY A 264 42.47 -0.07 -38.26
C GLY A 264 41.85 0.22 -39.63
N GLN A 265 41.92 -0.76 -40.56
CA GLN A 265 41.29 -0.67 -41.87
C GLN A 265 39.97 -1.42 -41.84
N ASP A 266 38.84 -0.70 -41.94
CA ASP A 266 37.45 -1.20 -42.03
C ASP A 266 37.01 -2.14 -40.90
N ARG A 267 37.45 -1.89 -39.67
CA ARG A 267 37.01 -2.62 -38.49
C ARG A 267 36.25 -1.71 -37.52
N THR A 268 35.20 -2.23 -36.91
CA THR A 268 34.45 -1.53 -35.88
C THR A 268 34.60 -2.26 -34.55
N ARG A 269 34.68 -1.51 -33.48
CA ARG A 269 34.60 -2.02 -32.09
C ARG A 269 33.45 -1.39 -31.35
N ILE A 270 32.84 -2.19 -30.48
CA ILE A 270 31.82 -1.72 -29.57
C ILE A 270 32.48 -1.40 -28.23
N ILE A 271 32.28 -0.19 -27.75
CA ILE A 271 32.81 0.28 -26.47
C ILE A 271 31.63 0.36 -25.50
N ILE A 272 31.75 -0.28 -24.33
CA ILE A 272 30.79 -0.22 -23.25
C ILE A 272 31.37 0.65 -22.14
N THR A 273 30.68 1.72 -21.79
CA THR A 273 31.13 2.72 -20.80
C THR A 273 30.34 2.66 -19.48
N GLU A 274 29.14 2.11 -19.47
CA GLU A 274 28.30 2.00 -18.30
C GLU A 274 27.55 0.66 -18.31
N LEU A 275 27.36 0.05 -17.14
CA LEU A 275 26.68 -1.23 -16.99
C LEU A 275 25.37 -1.09 -16.22
N PRO A 276 24.41 -1.97 -16.48
CA PRO A 276 23.19 -2.05 -15.65
C PRO A 276 23.52 -2.26 -14.18
N TYR A 277 22.67 -1.73 -13.33
CA TYR A 277 22.83 -1.82 -11.87
C TYR A 277 22.89 -3.27 -11.37
N GLN A 278 23.80 -3.56 -10.45
CA GLN A 278 24.06 -4.89 -9.88
C GLN A 278 24.70 -5.90 -10.86
N VAL A 279 25.14 -5.49 -12.03
CA VAL A 279 25.88 -6.36 -12.95
C VAL A 279 27.36 -6.37 -12.58
N ASN A 280 27.91 -7.57 -12.41
CA ASN A 280 29.35 -7.79 -12.18
C ASN A 280 30.09 -7.77 -13.51
N LYS A 281 31.02 -6.81 -13.68
CA LYS A 281 31.76 -6.59 -14.92
C LYS A 281 32.59 -7.80 -15.35
N ARG A 282 33.36 -8.39 -14.42
CA ARG A 282 34.21 -9.58 -14.68
C ARG A 282 33.40 -10.79 -15.14
N MET A 283 32.27 -11.06 -14.44
CA MET A 283 31.39 -12.17 -14.80
C MET A 283 30.70 -11.96 -16.14
N LEU A 284 30.35 -10.71 -16.46
CA LEU A 284 29.78 -10.35 -17.75
C LEU A 284 30.78 -10.59 -18.89
N ILE A 285 32.04 -10.11 -18.77
CA ILE A 285 33.09 -10.32 -19.75
C ILE A 285 33.35 -11.80 -19.93
N LYS A 286 33.44 -12.56 -18.87
CA LYS A 286 33.60 -14.02 -18.91
C LYS A 286 32.44 -14.68 -19.64
N SER A 287 31.22 -14.35 -19.33
CA SER A 287 30.01 -14.90 -19.98
C SER A 287 29.99 -14.58 -21.47
N MET A 288 30.40 -13.39 -21.88
CA MET A 288 30.52 -13.03 -23.30
C MET A 288 31.60 -13.88 -24.00
N ALA A 289 32.78 -14.02 -23.39
CA ALA A 289 33.85 -14.84 -23.94
C ALA A 289 33.44 -16.32 -24.05
N ASP A 290 32.79 -16.87 -23.06
CA ASP A 290 32.30 -18.26 -23.09
C ASP A 290 31.28 -18.45 -24.25
N GLN A 291 30.37 -17.50 -24.47
CA GLN A 291 29.40 -17.55 -25.58
C GLN A 291 30.04 -17.39 -26.96
N VAL A 292 31.12 -16.63 -27.09
CA VAL A 292 31.92 -16.54 -28.33
C VAL A 292 32.61 -17.88 -28.60
N ASN A 293 33.21 -18.50 -27.58
CA ASN A 293 33.87 -19.82 -27.72
C ASN A 293 32.86 -20.90 -28.07
N ASP A 294 31.64 -20.87 -27.52
CA ASP A 294 30.53 -21.76 -27.81
C ASP A 294 29.87 -21.49 -29.19
N LYS A 295 30.36 -20.48 -29.95
CA LYS A 295 29.80 -20.05 -31.23
C LYS A 295 28.34 -19.58 -31.17
N ARG A 296 27.87 -19.18 -30.03
CA ARG A 296 26.52 -18.58 -29.85
C ARG A 296 26.53 -17.09 -30.24
N LEU A 297 27.62 -16.40 -29.95
CA LEU A 297 27.91 -15.03 -30.39
C LEU A 297 28.96 -15.07 -31.49
N ASP A 298 28.52 -14.95 -32.75
CA ASP A 298 29.40 -14.81 -33.89
C ASP A 298 29.63 -13.33 -34.25
N GLY A 299 30.73 -13.03 -34.96
CA GLY A 299 31.08 -11.68 -35.37
C GLY A 299 32.03 -10.95 -34.43
N ILE A 300 32.39 -11.52 -33.28
CA ILE A 300 33.33 -10.95 -32.31
C ILE A 300 34.74 -11.56 -32.57
N SER A 301 35.78 -10.73 -32.57
CA SER A 301 37.16 -11.17 -32.71
C SER A 301 37.92 -11.15 -31.38
N ASP A 302 37.67 -10.16 -30.53
CA ASP A 302 38.33 -10.03 -29.23
C ASP A 302 37.46 -9.26 -28.23
N ILE A 303 37.66 -9.54 -26.93
CA ILE A 303 36.98 -8.85 -25.82
C ILE A 303 38.03 -8.50 -24.77
N ARG A 304 38.17 -7.21 -24.45
CA ARG A 304 39.15 -6.71 -23.47
C ARG A 304 38.50 -5.77 -22.48
N ASP A 305 39.02 -5.76 -21.26
CA ASP A 305 38.77 -4.73 -20.28
C ASP A 305 39.91 -3.70 -20.29
N GLU A 306 39.59 -2.48 -20.71
CA GLU A 306 40.52 -1.33 -20.74
C GLU A 306 40.12 -0.28 -19.69
N SER A 307 39.32 -0.67 -18.69
CA SER A 307 38.89 0.26 -17.63
C SER A 307 40.08 0.74 -16.81
N ASP A 308 40.11 2.02 -16.53
CA ASP A 308 41.15 2.68 -15.77
C ASP A 308 40.54 3.72 -14.78
N ARG A 309 41.41 4.62 -14.27
CA ARG A 309 40.97 5.69 -13.34
C ARG A 309 40.08 6.75 -13.99
N THR A 310 40.01 6.79 -15.33
CA THR A 310 39.17 7.73 -16.07
C THR A 310 37.77 7.21 -16.27
N GLY A 311 37.53 5.90 -16.12
CA GLY A 311 36.23 5.29 -16.22
C GLY A 311 36.25 3.85 -16.72
N MET A 312 35.03 3.31 -16.84
CA MET A 312 34.79 1.97 -17.37
C MET A 312 34.92 1.98 -18.89
N ARG A 313 35.66 1.00 -19.41
CA ARG A 313 35.85 0.81 -20.85
C ARG A 313 35.99 -0.68 -21.16
N ILE A 314 34.93 -1.33 -21.61
CA ILE A 314 34.95 -2.68 -22.12
C ILE A 314 35.00 -2.57 -23.65
N VAL A 315 36.00 -3.17 -24.29
CA VAL A 315 36.22 -3.12 -25.73
C VAL A 315 35.86 -4.48 -26.33
N ILE A 316 34.92 -4.48 -27.28
CA ILE A 316 34.50 -5.65 -28.04
C ILE A 316 34.84 -5.41 -29.49
N GLU A 317 35.92 -6.05 -29.99
CA GLU A 317 36.34 -5.93 -31.38
C GLU A 317 35.57 -6.86 -32.29
N LEU A 318 35.06 -6.33 -33.37
CA LEU A 318 34.29 -7.10 -34.36
C LEU A 318 35.19 -7.65 -35.50
N LYS A 319 34.75 -8.77 -36.09
CA LYS A 319 35.31 -9.28 -37.34
C LYS A 319 34.97 -8.30 -38.47
N ARG A 320 35.78 -8.31 -39.52
CA ARG A 320 35.71 -7.36 -40.65
C ARG A 320 34.32 -7.35 -41.33
N ASP A 321 33.69 -8.51 -41.44
CA ASP A 321 32.39 -8.71 -42.14
C ASP A 321 31.18 -8.68 -41.19
N ALA A 322 31.37 -8.38 -39.91
CA ALA A 322 30.29 -8.39 -38.92
C ALA A 322 29.52 -7.06 -38.93
N ASN A 323 28.19 -7.14 -38.97
CA ASN A 323 27.34 -5.97 -38.78
C ASN A 323 27.30 -5.59 -37.28
N PRO A 324 27.80 -4.40 -36.90
CA PRO A 324 27.88 -3.99 -35.49
C PRO A 324 26.56 -3.99 -34.77
N GLN A 325 25.46 -3.58 -35.46
CA GLN A 325 24.14 -3.49 -34.86
C GLN A 325 23.55 -4.87 -34.58
N ILE A 326 23.76 -5.84 -35.46
CA ILE A 326 23.30 -7.21 -35.28
C ILE A 326 24.04 -7.88 -34.11
N VAL A 327 25.36 -7.69 -34.02
CA VAL A 327 26.14 -8.21 -32.88
C VAL A 327 25.70 -7.57 -31.58
N LEU A 328 25.53 -6.26 -31.57
CA LEU A 328 25.04 -5.53 -30.38
C LEU A 328 23.66 -6.03 -29.91
N ASN A 329 22.71 -6.23 -30.82
CA ASN A 329 21.39 -6.75 -30.47
C ASN A 329 21.46 -8.17 -29.89
N LYS A 330 22.34 -9.03 -30.43
CA LYS A 330 22.62 -10.35 -29.85
C LYS A 330 23.23 -10.24 -28.44
N LEU A 331 24.15 -9.33 -28.22
CA LEU A 331 24.74 -9.05 -26.92
C LEU A 331 23.68 -8.62 -25.90
N PHE A 332 22.75 -7.74 -26.26
CA PHE A 332 21.64 -7.33 -25.38
C PHE A 332 20.67 -8.46 -25.06
N THR A 333 20.40 -9.36 -26.03
CA THR A 333 19.45 -10.46 -25.82
C THR A 333 20.05 -11.63 -25.06
N GLN A 334 21.37 -11.84 -25.15
CA GLN A 334 22.01 -13.06 -24.64
C GLN A 334 22.92 -12.80 -23.44
N THR A 335 23.15 -11.54 -23.06
CA THR A 335 24.08 -11.19 -21.97
C THR A 335 23.45 -10.17 -21.02
N SER A 336 24.09 -9.97 -19.86
CA SER A 336 23.68 -8.96 -18.87
C SER A 336 24.02 -7.52 -19.27
N LEU A 337 24.42 -7.24 -20.54
CA LEU A 337 24.46 -5.88 -21.07
C LEU A 337 23.06 -5.26 -21.14
N GLN A 338 22.02 -6.08 -21.21
CA GLN A 338 20.67 -5.70 -20.92
C GLN A 338 20.13 -6.61 -19.81
N SER A 339 19.60 -6.04 -18.77
CA SER A 339 19.05 -6.77 -17.62
C SER A 339 17.68 -6.23 -17.23
N THR A 340 16.88 -7.06 -16.59
CA THR A 340 15.58 -6.66 -16.05
C THR A 340 15.72 -6.42 -14.56
N PHE A 341 15.35 -5.22 -14.10
CA PHE A 341 15.23 -4.88 -12.69
C PHE A 341 13.77 -4.99 -12.27
N ALA A 342 13.44 -6.02 -11.48
CA ALA A 342 12.09 -6.20 -10.96
C ALA A 342 11.89 -5.32 -9.73
N ILE A 343 10.99 -4.37 -9.80
CA ILE A 343 10.64 -3.48 -8.68
C ILE A 343 9.59 -4.16 -7.80
N ASN A 344 9.81 -4.15 -6.50
CA ASN A 344 8.83 -4.49 -5.48
C ASN A 344 9.04 -3.58 -4.27
N MET A 345 8.21 -2.56 -4.14
CA MET A 345 8.32 -1.52 -3.10
C MET A 345 7.67 -1.98 -1.79
N LEU A 346 8.20 -3.07 -1.22
CA LEU A 346 7.76 -3.64 0.04
C LEU A 346 8.55 -3.03 1.20
N ALA A 347 7.89 -2.43 2.18
CA ALA A 347 8.50 -1.88 3.38
C ALA A 347 7.62 -2.12 4.61
N LEU A 348 8.19 -1.89 5.80
CA LEU A 348 7.48 -1.96 7.07
C LEU A 348 6.79 -0.63 7.33
N VAL A 349 5.50 -0.69 7.64
CA VAL A 349 4.64 0.44 8.01
C VAL A 349 4.06 0.26 9.41
N LYS A 350 3.29 1.23 9.89
CA LYS A 350 2.63 1.19 11.20
C LYS A 350 3.59 0.83 12.34
N ASN A 351 4.66 1.58 12.44
CA ASN A 351 5.68 1.38 13.46
C ASN A 351 6.28 -0.05 13.47
N GLN A 352 6.62 -0.57 12.27
CA GLN A 352 7.23 -1.88 12.01
C GLN A 352 6.30 -3.10 12.26
N SER A 353 5.00 -2.88 12.44
CA SER A 353 4.07 -3.98 12.73
C SER A 353 3.53 -4.67 11.48
N GLN A 354 3.66 -4.07 10.28
CA GLN A 354 3.04 -4.58 9.07
C GLN A 354 3.95 -4.40 7.84
N PRO A 355 4.31 -5.48 7.11
CA PRO A 355 4.89 -5.37 5.78
C PRO A 355 3.80 -5.01 4.76
N LYS A 356 4.06 -4.02 3.90
CA LYS A 356 3.12 -3.56 2.87
C LYS A 356 3.86 -3.20 1.60
N VAL A 357 3.30 -3.59 0.45
CA VAL A 357 3.73 -3.08 -0.85
C VAL A 357 3.10 -1.71 -1.03
N LEU A 358 3.91 -0.70 -1.27
CA LEU A 358 3.52 0.71 -1.30
C LEU A 358 3.67 1.29 -2.70
N SER A 359 2.74 2.12 -3.10
CA SER A 359 2.90 3.01 -4.27
C SER A 359 3.87 4.15 -3.94
N LEU A 360 4.33 4.87 -4.96
CA LEU A 360 5.18 6.06 -4.76
C LEU A 360 4.50 7.06 -3.82
N ARG A 361 3.22 7.34 -4.05
CA ARG A 361 2.47 8.28 -3.22
C ARG A 361 2.40 7.85 -1.77
N GLU A 362 2.12 6.59 -1.49
CA GLU A 362 2.06 6.08 -0.11
C GLU A 362 3.41 6.17 0.61
N ILE A 363 4.52 5.95 -0.09
CA ILE A 363 5.86 6.11 0.52
C ILE A 363 6.12 7.58 0.88
N LEU A 364 5.76 8.51 0.00
CA LEU A 364 5.92 9.95 0.27
C LEU A 364 5.02 10.40 1.43
N ASP A 365 3.78 9.95 1.47
CA ASP A 365 2.83 10.28 2.55
C ASP A 365 3.33 9.77 3.92
N GLU A 366 3.73 8.50 4.02
CA GLU A 366 4.29 7.91 5.26
C GLU A 366 5.55 8.66 5.73
N TYR A 367 6.42 9.04 4.80
CA TYR A 367 7.62 9.81 5.11
C TYR A 367 7.28 11.22 5.62
N LEU A 368 6.37 11.94 4.95
CA LEU A 368 6.00 13.31 5.31
C LEU A 368 5.28 13.35 6.66
N ILE A 369 4.35 12.44 6.92
CA ILE A 369 3.68 12.30 8.22
C ILE A 369 4.71 12.08 9.33
N TYR A 370 5.69 11.22 9.09
CA TYR A 370 6.77 10.98 10.05
C TYR A 370 7.62 12.22 10.29
N GLN A 371 7.95 13.00 9.26
CA GLN A 371 8.74 14.24 9.42
C GLN A 371 7.95 15.32 10.17
N GLU A 372 6.65 15.44 9.96
CA GLU A 372 5.79 16.32 10.76
C GLU A 372 5.85 15.93 12.25
N GLU A 373 5.78 14.63 12.56
CA GLU A 373 5.94 14.13 13.93
C GLU A 373 7.32 14.51 14.53
N ILE A 374 8.40 14.33 13.77
CA ILE A 374 9.76 14.70 14.19
C ILE A 374 9.85 16.19 14.53
N ILE A 375 9.28 17.07 13.71
CA ILE A 375 9.30 18.51 13.94
C ILE A 375 8.52 18.86 15.21
N VAL A 376 7.35 18.25 15.41
CA VAL A 376 6.53 18.47 16.62
C VAL A 376 7.29 18.01 17.88
N ARG A 377 7.85 16.79 17.88
CA ARG A 377 8.60 16.26 19.03
C ARG A 377 9.84 17.08 19.34
N ARG A 378 10.60 17.47 18.32
CA ARG A 378 11.75 18.36 18.47
C ARG A 378 11.35 19.71 19.06
N THR A 379 10.28 20.30 18.57
CA THR A 379 9.79 21.59 19.04
C THR A 379 9.31 21.52 20.50
N GLN A 380 8.64 20.43 20.88
CA GLN A 380 8.25 20.16 22.27
C GLN A 380 9.47 20.06 23.19
N TYR A 381 10.51 19.35 22.75
CA TYR A 381 11.76 19.24 23.50
C TYR A 381 12.44 20.62 23.67
N ASP A 382 12.59 21.37 22.57
CA ASP A 382 13.21 22.69 22.57
C ASP A 382 12.39 23.68 23.38
N LEU A 383 11.05 23.63 23.33
CA LEU A 383 10.15 24.42 24.16
C LEU A 383 10.37 24.13 25.64
N LYS A 384 10.38 22.85 26.03
CA LYS A 384 10.62 22.42 27.40
C LYS A 384 11.97 22.95 27.93
N LYS A 385 13.04 22.79 27.13
CA LYS A 385 14.37 23.28 27.50
C LYS A 385 14.43 24.80 27.62
N ALA A 386 13.78 25.52 26.71
CA ALA A 386 13.69 26.96 26.78
C ALA A 386 12.92 27.44 28.03
N GLN A 387 11.82 26.77 28.35
CA GLN A 387 11.02 27.04 29.57
C GLN A 387 11.82 26.74 30.84
N GLU A 388 12.52 25.60 30.91
CA GLU A 388 13.39 25.27 32.04
C GLU A 388 14.49 26.34 32.25
N ARG A 389 15.12 26.78 31.15
CA ARG A 389 16.15 27.81 31.20
C ARG A 389 15.58 29.19 31.58
N ALA A 390 14.47 29.61 30.99
CA ALA A 390 13.79 30.85 31.30
C ALA A 390 13.33 30.90 32.75
N HIS A 391 12.85 29.80 33.32
CA HIS A 391 12.49 29.67 34.72
C HIS A 391 13.69 29.90 35.65
N LEU A 392 14.86 29.31 35.33
CA LEU A 392 16.10 29.56 36.05
C LEU A 392 16.52 31.01 35.98
N LEU A 393 16.51 31.62 34.80
CA LEU A 393 16.89 33.01 34.61
C LEU A 393 16.00 33.98 35.37
N GLN A 394 14.70 33.69 35.41
CA GLN A 394 13.73 34.46 36.19
C GLN A 394 14.12 34.50 37.68
N GLY A 395 14.51 33.37 38.26
CA GLY A 395 14.98 33.27 39.64
C GLY A 395 16.26 34.06 39.85
N LEU A 396 17.22 33.98 38.93
CA LEU A 396 18.48 34.70 38.99
C LEU A 396 18.28 36.21 38.87
N LEU A 397 17.37 36.71 38.05
CA LEU A 397 17.02 38.13 37.95
C LEU A 397 16.38 38.63 39.23
N ILE A 398 15.44 37.88 39.84
CA ILE A 398 14.86 38.22 41.14
C ILE A 398 15.94 38.32 42.21
N ALA A 399 16.91 37.42 42.22
CA ALA A 399 18.02 37.46 43.16
C ALA A 399 18.95 38.66 42.95
N GLN A 400 19.23 39.04 41.68
CA GLN A 400 20.02 40.22 41.37
C GLN A 400 19.32 41.53 41.75
N ASP A 401 18.01 41.61 41.57
CA ASP A 401 17.23 42.79 42.00
C ASP A 401 17.21 42.96 43.50
N ASN A 402 17.41 41.88 44.26
CA ASN A 402 17.37 41.87 45.72
C ASN A 402 18.67 41.35 46.34
N ILE A 403 19.80 41.63 45.74
CA ILE A 403 21.08 40.98 46.05
C ILE A 403 21.53 41.16 47.48
N ASP A 404 21.35 42.36 48.06
CA ASP A 404 21.72 42.63 49.44
C ASP A 404 20.91 41.81 50.45
N GLU A 405 19.63 41.59 50.13
CA GLU A 405 18.73 40.77 50.96
C GLU A 405 19.08 39.29 50.83
N VAL A 406 19.37 38.83 49.61
CA VAL A 406 19.82 37.45 49.32
C VAL A 406 21.08 37.12 50.08
N ILE A 407 22.10 38.00 50.03
CA ILE A 407 23.36 37.85 50.78
C ILE A 407 23.12 37.82 52.28
N LYS A 408 22.22 38.65 52.78
CA LYS A 408 21.87 38.74 54.22
C LYS A 408 21.22 37.43 54.68
N ILE A 409 20.27 36.88 53.88
CA ILE A 409 19.60 35.59 54.16
C ILE A 409 20.63 34.47 54.19
N ILE A 410 21.47 34.34 53.14
CA ILE A 410 22.47 33.28 53.05
C ILE A 410 23.46 33.32 54.22
N ARG A 411 23.89 34.50 54.63
CA ARG A 411 24.81 34.68 55.80
C ARG A 411 24.18 34.41 57.15
N ALA A 412 22.84 34.60 57.24
CA ALA A 412 22.08 34.36 58.46
C ALA A 412 21.64 32.91 58.64
N SER A 413 21.65 32.13 57.56
CA SER A 413 21.20 30.73 57.51
C SER A 413 22.37 29.80 57.83
N TYR A 414 22.11 28.68 58.54
CA TYR A 414 23.08 27.61 58.79
C TYR A 414 22.98 26.54 57.71
N ASP A 415 21.87 25.79 57.61
CA ASP A 415 21.61 24.75 56.63
C ASP A 415 20.31 24.96 55.86
N ASP A 416 19.52 25.96 56.22
CA ASP A 416 18.18 26.29 55.74
C ASP A 416 18.14 27.45 54.72
N ALA A 417 19.27 27.84 54.18
CA ALA A 417 19.38 28.96 53.24
C ALA A 417 18.47 28.82 52.02
N LYS A 418 18.36 27.62 51.50
CA LYS A 418 17.50 27.30 50.36
C LYS A 418 16.02 27.53 50.65
N GLU A 419 15.53 27.00 51.78
CA GLU A 419 14.13 27.15 52.21
C GLU A 419 13.81 28.62 52.52
N ASN A 420 14.73 29.34 53.14
CA ASN A 420 14.56 30.76 53.46
C ASN A 420 14.48 31.64 52.20
N LEU A 421 15.27 31.34 51.18
CA LEU A 421 15.17 31.99 49.86
C LEU A 421 13.86 31.70 49.16
N MET A 422 13.44 30.41 49.16
CA MET A 422 12.16 29.99 48.58
C MET A 422 10.97 30.70 49.22
N ASN A 423 10.93 30.70 50.54
CA ASN A 423 9.82 31.34 51.30
C ASN A 423 9.79 32.86 51.14
N ARG A 424 10.95 33.50 51.07
CA ARG A 424 11.05 34.96 51.00
C ARG A 424 10.68 35.53 49.63
N PHE A 425 11.15 34.89 48.57
CA PHE A 425 11.00 35.40 47.19
C PHE A 425 10.02 34.59 46.33
N GLY A 426 9.37 33.56 46.89
CA GLY A 426 8.46 32.69 46.14
C GLY A 426 9.17 31.88 45.07
N LEU A 427 10.42 31.50 45.30
CA LEU A 427 11.26 30.77 44.33
C LEU A 427 10.98 29.27 44.37
N SER A 428 11.15 28.62 43.24
CA SER A 428 11.16 27.17 43.21
C SER A 428 12.47 26.59 43.77
N ASP A 429 12.44 25.31 44.12
CA ASP A 429 13.59 24.54 44.59
C ASP A 429 14.83 24.71 43.69
N VAL A 430 14.60 24.58 42.37
CA VAL A 430 15.65 24.66 41.34
C VAL A 430 16.20 26.11 41.24
N GLN A 431 15.35 27.12 41.33
CA GLN A 431 15.75 28.54 41.32
C GLN A 431 16.60 28.90 42.57
N ALA A 432 16.15 28.45 43.73
CA ALA A 432 16.86 28.71 44.99
C ALA A 432 18.23 28.02 44.99
N GLN A 433 18.32 26.80 44.47
CA GLN A 433 19.59 26.08 44.31
C GLN A 433 20.53 26.81 43.33
N ALA A 434 20.04 27.28 42.20
CA ALA A 434 20.82 28.03 41.22
C ALA A 434 21.37 29.35 41.79
N ILE A 435 20.61 30.00 42.69
CA ILE A 435 21.07 31.22 43.38
C ILE A 435 22.21 30.88 44.35
N LEU A 436 22.11 29.79 45.10
CA LEU A 436 23.17 29.36 46.04
C LEU A 436 24.47 28.97 45.31
N ASP A 437 24.34 28.38 44.10
CA ASP A 437 25.48 27.98 43.26
C ASP A 437 26.08 29.16 42.45
N MET A 438 25.50 30.35 42.55
CA MET A 438 25.92 31.54 41.81
C MET A 438 27.31 32.03 42.25
N ARG A 439 28.19 32.23 41.29
CA ARG A 439 29.54 32.78 41.56
C ARG A 439 29.46 34.28 41.87
N LEU A 440 30.28 34.75 42.76
CA LEU A 440 30.34 36.16 43.09
C LEU A 440 30.58 37.08 41.90
N LYS A 441 31.27 36.62 40.87
CA LYS A 441 31.49 37.32 39.61
C LYS A 441 30.19 37.68 38.88
N ALA A 442 29.16 36.83 39.00
CA ALA A 442 27.86 36.99 38.32
C ALA A 442 27.05 38.18 38.91
N LEU A 443 27.51 38.81 39.98
CA LEU A 443 26.89 39.99 40.59
C LEU A 443 27.27 41.32 39.89
N GLN A 444 28.07 41.28 38.84
CA GLN A 444 28.45 42.49 38.08
C GLN A 444 27.29 42.97 37.19
N GLY A 445 27.13 44.27 37.03
CA GLY A 445 26.05 44.87 36.21
C GLY A 445 26.03 44.44 34.76
N LEU A 446 27.20 44.18 34.16
CA LEU A 446 27.32 43.65 32.81
C LEU A 446 26.72 42.22 32.67
N ASP A 447 26.76 41.43 33.72
CA ASP A 447 26.19 40.07 33.68
C ASP A 447 24.64 40.11 33.82
N ARG A 448 24.09 41.17 34.48
CA ARG A 448 22.65 41.41 34.52
C ARG A 448 22.05 41.69 33.14
N GLU A 449 22.67 42.61 32.36
CA GLU A 449 22.20 42.92 31.00
C GLU A 449 22.20 41.67 30.10
N LYS A 450 23.19 40.79 30.28
CA LYS A 450 23.24 39.52 29.54
C LYS A 450 22.09 38.58 29.93
N LEU A 451 21.79 38.46 31.21
CA LEU A 451 20.70 37.63 31.71
C LEU A 451 19.34 38.16 31.22
N GLU A 452 19.12 39.48 31.27
CA GLU A 452 17.90 40.12 30.76
C GLU A 452 17.73 39.88 29.24
N THR A 453 18.83 40.04 28.49
CA THR A 453 18.86 39.80 27.03
C THR A 453 18.55 38.32 26.72
N GLU A 454 19.25 37.41 27.41
CA GLU A 454 19.01 35.94 27.24
C GLU A 454 17.56 35.57 27.61
N TYR A 455 17.02 36.14 28.68
CA TYR A 455 15.64 35.91 29.10
C TYR A 455 14.64 36.37 28.04
N LYS A 456 14.85 37.58 27.48
CA LYS A 456 13.98 38.09 26.42
C LYS A 456 14.04 37.25 25.15
N GLU A 457 15.23 36.86 24.71
CA GLU A 457 15.43 35.98 23.57
C GLU A 457 14.73 34.61 23.79
N LEU A 458 14.82 34.08 25.02
CA LEU A 458 14.11 32.83 25.36
C LEU A 458 12.60 32.99 25.33
N GLN A 459 12.06 34.13 25.80
CA GLN A 459 10.61 34.38 25.73
C GLN A 459 10.11 34.45 24.27
N GLU A 460 10.87 35.11 23.40
CA GLU A 460 10.56 35.14 21.96
C GLU A 460 10.59 33.73 21.33
N ARG A 461 11.60 32.91 21.69
CA ARG A 461 11.69 31.51 21.25
C ARG A 461 10.57 30.65 21.79
N ILE A 462 10.19 30.81 23.07
CA ILE A 462 9.06 30.07 23.66
C ILE A 462 7.76 30.40 22.90
N ALA A 463 7.51 31.70 22.65
CA ALA A 463 6.34 32.13 21.90
C ALA A 463 6.33 31.57 20.44
N TYR A 464 7.51 31.51 19.82
CA TYR A 464 7.66 30.89 18.49
C TYR A 464 7.35 29.40 18.54
N PHE A 465 7.93 28.64 19.48
CA PHE A 465 7.69 27.19 19.60
C PHE A 465 6.22 26.87 19.90
N GLN A 466 5.56 27.67 20.73
CA GLN A 466 4.13 27.52 20.99
C GLN A 466 3.31 27.71 19.73
N ARG A 467 3.58 28.71 18.90
CA ARG A 467 2.92 28.89 17.61
C ARG A 467 3.13 27.73 16.67
N VAL A 468 4.36 27.17 16.62
CA VAL A 468 4.64 26.00 15.76
C VAL A 468 3.79 24.80 16.19
N LEU A 469 3.59 24.60 17.51
CA LEU A 469 2.78 23.50 18.04
C LEU A 469 1.27 23.70 17.87
N GLU A 470 0.82 24.94 17.75
CA GLU A 470 -0.60 25.30 17.57
C GLU A 470 -1.02 25.34 16.10
N ASP A 471 -0.09 25.57 15.18
CA ASP A 471 -0.35 25.74 13.75
C ASP A 471 0.27 24.59 12.90
N PRO A 472 -0.53 23.61 12.47
CA PRO A 472 -0.06 22.53 11.62
C PRO A 472 0.49 22.99 10.26
N GLN A 473 0.03 24.15 9.75
CA GLN A 473 0.56 24.69 8.50
C GLN A 473 2.00 25.17 8.68
N LEU A 474 2.30 25.78 9.79
CA LEU A 474 3.68 26.22 10.11
C LEU A 474 4.65 25.05 10.22
N VAL A 475 4.18 23.88 10.71
CA VAL A 475 4.98 22.64 10.73
C VAL A 475 5.34 22.21 9.31
N LYS A 476 4.38 22.26 8.39
CA LYS A 476 4.59 21.92 6.96
C LYS A 476 5.52 22.91 6.27
N ASP A 477 5.40 24.17 6.58
CA ASP A 477 6.29 25.22 6.04
C ASP A 477 7.74 25.00 6.50
N ILE A 478 7.95 24.69 7.78
CA ILE A 478 9.27 24.34 8.32
C ILE A 478 9.83 23.09 7.63
N LEU A 479 9.00 22.05 7.47
CA LEU A 479 9.40 20.82 6.76
C LEU A 479 9.84 21.13 5.33
N LYS A 480 9.06 21.94 4.62
CA LYS A 480 9.37 22.36 3.25
C LYS A 480 10.71 23.11 3.17
N GLU A 481 10.96 24.06 4.07
CA GLU A 481 12.22 24.80 4.14
C GLU A 481 13.41 23.86 4.41
N GLU A 482 13.26 22.92 5.33
CA GLU A 482 14.32 21.96 5.66
C GLU A 482 14.62 21.01 4.49
N LEU A 483 13.60 20.53 3.77
CA LEU A 483 13.78 19.71 2.57
C LEU A 483 14.48 20.49 1.46
N ILE A 484 14.12 21.76 1.24
CA ILE A 484 14.79 22.64 0.27
C ILE A 484 16.26 22.81 0.63
N ALA A 485 16.56 23.06 1.90
CA ALA A 485 17.94 23.24 2.37
C ALA A 485 18.79 21.97 2.13
N ILE A 486 18.22 20.78 2.33
CA ILE A 486 18.90 19.50 2.04
C ILE A 486 19.10 19.32 0.53
N ARG A 487 18.08 19.60 -0.27
CA ARG A 487 18.15 19.54 -1.74
C ARG A 487 19.28 20.44 -2.26
N ASP A 488 19.32 21.67 -1.81
CA ASP A 488 20.28 22.66 -2.31
C ASP A 488 21.72 22.36 -1.85
N LYS A 489 21.87 21.64 -0.71
CA LYS A 489 23.17 21.28 -0.14
C LYS A 489 23.75 19.98 -0.73
N TYR A 490 22.90 18.98 -1.00
CA TYR A 490 23.32 17.63 -1.37
C TYR A 490 22.79 17.16 -2.72
N GLY A 491 21.90 17.93 -3.37
CA GLY A 491 21.36 17.59 -4.67
C GLY A 491 22.43 17.56 -5.76
N ASP A 492 22.27 16.64 -6.68
CA ASP A 492 23.11 16.46 -7.85
C ASP A 492 22.28 16.16 -9.09
N GLU A 493 22.91 16.10 -10.26
CA GLU A 493 22.24 15.76 -11.50
C GLU A 493 21.92 14.26 -11.58
N ARG A 494 20.86 13.95 -12.34
CA ARG A 494 20.51 12.58 -12.70
C ARG A 494 21.65 11.87 -13.41
N LYS A 495 21.94 10.65 -13.00
CA LYS A 495 22.99 9.80 -13.58
C LYS A 495 22.45 8.87 -14.67
N THR A 496 21.26 8.30 -14.47
CA THR A 496 20.65 7.33 -15.37
C THR A 496 19.78 8.01 -16.42
N GLU A 497 20.02 7.73 -17.69
CA GLU A 497 19.19 8.20 -18.80
C GLU A 497 17.93 7.36 -18.93
N ILE A 498 16.82 7.99 -19.29
CA ILE A 498 15.55 7.30 -19.61
C ILE A 498 15.28 7.53 -21.09
N GLN A 499 15.29 6.46 -21.86
CA GLN A 499 14.99 6.51 -23.31
C GLN A 499 13.55 6.00 -23.53
N ASP A 500 12.78 6.77 -24.29
CA ASP A 500 11.45 6.34 -24.71
C ASP A 500 11.62 5.27 -25.81
N VAL A 501 10.85 4.21 -25.73
CA VAL A 501 10.79 3.16 -26.76
C VAL A 501 9.55 3.43 -27.60
N GLU A 502 9.67 3.35 -28.92
CA GLU A 502 8.56 3.63 -29.86
C GLU A 502 7.30 2.76 -29.63
N ASP A 503 7.47 1.61 -28.96
CA ASP A 503 6.40 0.75 -28.48
C ASP A 503 6.28 0.82 -26.95
N GLU A 504 5.86 1.95 -26.39
CA GLU A 504 5.40 1.99 -25.00
C GLU A 504 4.08 1.23 -24.88
N ILE A 505 4.21 -0.04 -24.58
CA ILE A 505 3.09 -0.90 -24.21
C ILE A 505 2.51 -0.38 -22.90
N ASP A 506 1.25 0.01 -22.91
CA ASP A 506 0.54 0.38 -21.68
C ASP A 506 0.58 -0.82 -20.71
N ILE A 507 0.53 -0.60 -19.39
CA ILE A 507 0.52 -1.70 -18.39
C ILE A 507 -0.59 -2.70 -18.73
N GLU A 508 -1.66 -2.21 -19.27
CA GLU A 508 -2.81 -2.98 -19.70
C GLU A 508 -2.43 -3.92 -20.86
N ASP A 509 -1.51 -3.53 -21.73
CA ASP A 509 -1.00 -4.34 -22.85
C ASP A 509 0.00 -5.42 -22.42
N LEU A 510 0.59 -5.30 -21.23
CA LEU A 510 1.47 -6.33 -20.63
C LEU A 510 0.71 -7.41 -19.87
N ILE A 511 -0.56 -7.20 -19.61
CA ILE A 511 -1.46 -8.15 -18.96
C ILE A 511 -2.21 -8.86 -20.07
N GLU A 512 -2.07 -10.17 -20.14
CA GLU A 512 -2.80 -10.99 -21.10
C GLU A 512 -4.31 -10.75 -20.92
N GLU A 513 -4.98 -10.38 -22.01
CA GLU A 513 -6.42 -10.19 -21.98
C GLU A 513 -7.10 -11.56 -21.89
N GLU A 514 -7.60 -11.89 -20.73
CA GLU A 514 -8.31 -13.13 -20.47
C GLU A 514 -9.73 -12.83 -20.03
N THR A 515 -10.67 -13.63 -20.52
CA THR A 515 -12.01 -13.65 -19.95
C THR A 515 -11.99 -14.39 -18.62
N CYS A 516 -12.39 -13.71 -17.58
CA CYS A 516 -12.38 -14.20 -16.22
C CYS A 516 -13.78 -14.21 -15.59
N VAL A 517 -13.98 -15.10 -14.65
CA VAL A 517 -15.15 -15.12 -13.77
C VAL A 517 -14.77 -14.44 -12.45
N PHE A 518 -15.50 -13.39 -12.12
CA PHE A 518 -15.39 -12.65 -10.85
C PHE A 518 -16.49 -13.07 -9.92
N THR A 519 -16.15 -13.56 -8.73
CA THR A 519 -17.15 -13.98 -7.74
C THR A 519 -16.98 -13.17 -6.46
N LEU A 520 -18.09 -12.71 -5.93
CA LEU A 520 -18.18 -12.05 -4.63
C LEU A 520 -19.11 -12.85 -3.72
N SER A 521 -18.62 -13.28 -2.56
CA SER A 521 -19.45 -13.98 -1.57
C SER A 521 -20.23 -13.02 -0.68
N ASN A 522 -21.24 -13.51 0.01
CA ASN A 522 -22.04 -12.73 0.95
C ASN A 522 -21.23 -12.21 2.14
N GLN A 523 -20.22 -12.96 2.59
CA GLN A 523 -19.29 -12.52 3.63
C GLN A 523 -18.18 -11.60 3.11
N GLY A 524 -18.22 -11.19 1.84
CA GLY A 524 -17.29 -10.23 1.25
C GLY A 524 -15.95 -10.83 0.84
N TYR A 525 -15.90 -12.08 0.37
CA TYR A 525 -14.71 -12.64 -0.29
C TYR A 525 -14.83 -12.49 -1.79
N ILE A 526 -13.81 -11.91 -2.42
CA ILE A 526 -13.72 -11.72 -3.86
C ILE A 526 -12.58 -12.54 -4.45
N LYS A 527 -12.77 -13.04 -5.65
CA LYS A 527 -11.73 -13.67 -6.46
C LYS A 527 -11.99 -13.56 -7.95
N ARG A 528 -10.93 -13.72 -8.70
CA ARG A 528 -10.92 -13.86 -10.15
C ARG A 528 -10.45 -15.27 -10.54
N MET A 529 -11.03 -15.84 -11.58
CA MET A 529 -10.62 -17.12 -12.15
C MET A 529 -10.73 -17.05 -13.67
N PRO A 530 -9.84 -17.70 -14.45
CA PRO A 530 -10.01 -17.86 -15.89
C PRO A 530 -11.34 -18.55 -16.21
N ALA A 531 -12.05 -18.09 -17.24
CA ALA A 531 -13.34 -18.66 -17.63
C ALA A 531 -13.24 -20.16 -18.05
N ASP A 532 -12.13 -20.58 -18.63
CA ASP A 532 -11.84 -21.98 -19.02
C ASP A 532 -11.87 -22.97 -17.85
N THR A 533 -11.77 -22.48 -16.63
CA THR A 533 -11.86 -23.29 -15.40
C THR A 533 -13.27 -23.84 -15.16
N TYR A 534 -14.29 -23.26 -15.78
CA TYR A 534 -15.68 -23.72 -15.79
C TYR A 534 -16.01 -24.47 -17.11
N ARG A 535 -15.52 -25.69 -17.24
CA ARG A 535 -15.94 -26.55 -18.38
C ARG A 535 -17.42 -26.87 -18.30
N THR A 536 -18.13 -26.69 -19.42
CA THR A 536 -19.51 -27.12 -19.63
C THR A 536 -19.68 -28.60 -19.26
N GLN A 537 -20.59 -28.89 -18.36
CA GLN A 537 -21.01 -30.27 -18.06
C GLN A 537 -22.28 -30.62 -18.86
N SER A 538 -22.30 -31.82 -19.46
CA SER A 538 -23.47 -32.35 -20.13
C SER A 538 -24.66 -32.53 -19.16
N ARG A 539 -25.91 -32.47 -19.67
CA ARG A 539 -27.15 -32.69 -18.91
C ARG A 539 -27.05 -33.98 -18.05
N GLY A 540 -27.26 -33.80 -16.72
CA GLY A 540 -27.27 -34.94 -15.77
C GLY A 540 -25.99 -35.03 -14.90
N GLY A 541 -25.02 -34.13 -15.04
CA GLY A 541 -23.83 -34.06 -14.17
C GLY A 541 -24.16 -33.53 -12.76
N ARG A 542 -23.47 -34.03 -11.73
CA ARG A 542 -23.50 -33.43 -10.39
C ARG A 542 -22.85 -32.07 -10.45
N GLY A 543 -23.51 -31.00 -9.96
CA GLY A 543 -23.01 -29.66 -9.89
C GLY A 543 -21.62 -29.60 -9.25
N VAL A 544 -20.80 -28.67 -9.72
CA VAL A 544 -19.42 -28.48 -9.22
C VAL A 544 -19.41 -27.39 -8.18
N ASN A 545 -18.83 -27.64 -7.00
CA ASN A 545 -18.62 -26.62 -5.99
C ASN A 545 -17.70 -25.53 -6.54
N ALA A 546 -18.23 -24.33 -6.64
CA ALA A 546 -17.51 -23.17 -7.14
C ALA A 546 -16.53 -22.58 -6.12
N GLN A 547 -16.69 -22.86 -4.83
CA GLN A 547 -15.88 -22.28 -3.74
C GLN A 547 -16.06 -23.13 -2.46
N ASN A 548 -14.97 -23.38 -1.71
CA ASN A 548 -15.07 -23.86 -0.33
C ASN A 548 -15.41 -22.67 0.57
N LEU A 549 -16.67 -22.47 0.80
CA LEU A 549 -17.20 -21.45 1.72
C LEU A 549 -17.27 -22.02 3.13
N LYS A 550 -17.21 -21.14 4.14
CA LYS A 550 -17.57 -21.51 5.52
C LYS A 550 -19.07 -21.89 5.54
N ASP A 551 -19.46 -22.73 6.51
CA ASP A 551 -20.87 -22.91 6.83
C ASP A 551 -21.52 -21.51 6.97
N GLU A 552 -22.57 -21.23 6.17
CA GLU A 552 -23.30 -19.94 6.09
C GLU A 552 -22.79 -18.90 5.05
N ASP A 553 -21.76 -19.11 4.23
CA ASP A 553 -21.40 -18.19 3.15
C ASP A 553 -21.86 -18.72 1.77
N TYR A 554 -22.23 -17.81 0.86
CA TYR A 554 -22.66 -18.14 -0.50
C TYR A 554 -22.20 -17.09 -1.50
N VAL A 555 -22.15 -17.43 -2.79
CA VAL A 555 -21.79 -16.50 -3.86
C VAL A 555 -22.95 -15.52 -4.05
N LYS A 556 -22.72 -14.25 -3.71
CA LYS A 556 -23.70 -13.15 -3.82
C LYS A 556 -23.76 -12.58 -5.23
N SER A 557 -22.63 -12.51 -5.92
CA SER A 557 -22.53 -11.95 -7.27
C SER A 557 -21.49 -12.71 -8.08
N LEU A 558 -21.83 -12.99 -9.34
CA LEU A 558 -20.95 -13.59 -10.32
C LEU A 558 -21.03 -12.76 -11.60
N ASN A 559 -19.88 -12.34 -12.12
CA ASN A 559 -19.77 -11.59 -13.36
C ASN A 559 -18.68 -12.20 -14.23
N VAL A 560 -18.94 -12.28 -15.52
CA VAL A 560 -17.95 -12.65 -16.53
C VAL A 560 -17.46 -11.36 -17.18
N ALA A 561 -16.16 -11.15 -17.22
CA ALA A 561 -15.55 -9.93 -17.72
C ALA A 561 -14.10 -10.18 -18.14
N SER A 562 -13.53 -9.29 -18.95
CA SER A 562 -12.12 -9.28 -19.27
C SER A 562 -11.27 -8.78 -18.10
N THR A 563 -10.02 -9.25 -18.01
CA THR A 563 -9.00 -8.68 -17.12
C THR A 563 -8.85 -7.17 -17.30
N HIS A 564 -9.13 -6.63 -18.48
CA HIS A 564 -9.02 -5.22 -18.84
C HIS A 564 -10.28 -4.40 -18.56
N ASP A 565 -11.40 -5.03 -18.22
CA ASP A 565 -12.66 -4.35 -17.94
C ASP A 565 -12.62 -3.56 -16.62
N HIS A 566 -13.41 -2.49 -16.57
CA HIS A 566 -13.64 -1.73 -15.35
C HIS A 566 -14.71 -2.41 -14.49
N ILE A 567 -14.41 -2.60 -13.22
CA ILE A 567 -15.35 -3.15 -12.23
C ILE A 567 -15.66 -2.06 -11.21
N LEU A 568 -16.93 -1.68 -11.14
CA LEU A 568 -17.48 -0.72 -10.18
C LEU A 568 -18.17 -1.48 -9.04
N PHE A 569 -17.71 -1.25 -7.82
CA PHE A 569 -18.26 -1.85 -6.61
C PHE A 569 -19.11 -0.82 -5.88
N PHE A 570 -20.39 -1.04 -5.81
CA PHE A 570 -21.33 -0.20 -5.08
C PHE A 570 -21.55 -0.74 -3.68
N THR A 571 -21.53 0.14 -2.68
CA THR A 571 -21.71 -0.21 -1.29
C THR A 571 -23.11 0.13 -0.80
N ASP A 572 -23.57 -0.54 0.25
CA ASP A 572 -24.83 -0.28 0.95
C ASP A 572 -24.95 1.15 1.49
N LEU A 573 -23.81 1.83 1.72
CA LEU A 573 -23.73 3.23 2.11
C LEU A 573 -23.76 4.23 0.94
N GLY A 574 -24.01 3.76 -0.31
CA GLY A 574 -24.12 4.61 -1.48
C GLY A 574 -22.81 5.13 -2.05
N ARG A 575 -21.69 4.47 -1.74
CA ARG A 575 -20.37 4.76 -2.34
C ARG A 575 -20.08 3.83 -3.51
N VAL A 576 -19.19 4.25 -4.40
CA VAL A 576 -18.68 3.41 -5.48
C VAL A 576 -17.17 3.42 -5.50
N HIS A 577 -16.58 2.23 -5.58
CA HIS A 577 -15.15 2.02 -5.76
C HIS A 577 -14.89 1.42 -7.12
N HIS A 578 -13.81 1.85 -7.76
CA HIS A 578 -13.43 1.41 -9.09
C HIS A 578 -12.14 0.57 -9.05
N ARG A 579 -12.12 -0.55 -9.78
CA ARG A 579 -10.94 -1.37 -10.04
C ARG A 579 -10.97 -1.90 -11.46
N LYS A 580 -9.80 -2.18 -12.02
CA LYS A 580 -9.66 -2.99 -13.24
C LYS A 580 -9.72 -4.47 -12.91
N GLY A 581 -10.19 -5.30 -13.83
CA GLY A 581 -10.32 -6.76 -13.61
C GLY A 581 -9.02 -7.41 -13.16
N TYR A 582 -7.87 -7.05 -13.75
CA TYR A 582 -6.56 -7.57 -13.35
C TYR A 582 -6.12 -7.19 -11.93
N GLN A 583 -6.71 -6.18 -11.31
CA GLN A 583 -6.41 -5.78 -9.92
C GLN A 583 -7.10 -6.67 -8.89
N ILE A 584 -8.05 -7.50 -9.31
CA ILE A 584 -8.69 -8.49 -8.44
C ILE A 584 -7.77 -9.72 -8.36
N PRO A 585 -7.43 -10.18 -7.14
CA PRO A 585 -6.54 -11.32 -6.98
C PRO A 585 -7.07 -12.59 -7.62
N GLU A 586 -6.20 -13.27 -8.36
CA GLU A 586 -6.51 -14.59 -8.92
C GLU A 586 -6.46 -15.66 -7.83
N SER A 587 -7.39 -16.59 -7.89
CA SER A 587 -7.45 -17.69 -6.93
C SER A 587 -8.02 -18.94 -7.59
N GLY A 588 -7.56 -20.10 -7.15
CA GLY A 588 -8.06 -21.37 -7.65
C GLY A 588 -9.56 -21.58 -7.36
N ARG A 589 -10.18 -22.50 -8.11
CA ARG A 589 -11.61 -22.78 -8.04
C ARG A 589 -12.13 -23.05 -6.63
N THR A 590 -11.42 -23.83 -5.84
CA THR A 590 -11.79 -24.22 -4.48
C THR A 590 -11.34 -23.22 -3.40
N ALA A 591 -10.51 -22.23 -3.75
CA ALA A 591 -10.05 -21.23 -2.80
C ALA A 591 -11.18 -20.27 -2.40
N ARG A 592 -11.14 -19.77 -1.16
CA ARG A 592 -12.12 -18.81 -0.65
C ARG A 592 -12.02 -17.44 -1.35
N GLY A 593 -10.85 -17.07 -1.84
CA GLY A 593 -10.55 -15.75 -2.37
C GLY A 593 -10.02 -14.79 -1.29
N THR A 594 -9.95 -13.51 -1.64
CA THR A 594 -9.42 -12.42 -0.80
C THR A 594 -10.58 -11.65 -0.17
N ALA A 595 -10.48 -11.30 1.10
CA ALA A 595 -11.48 -10.43 1.73
C ALA A 595 -11.52 -9.08 1.01
N ILE A 596 -12.71 -8.61 0.64
CA ILE A 596 -12.94 -7.41 -0.18
C ILE A 596 -12.36 -6.14 0.49
N ILE A 597 -12.28 -6.10 1.81
CA ILE A 597 -11.66 -5.02 2.57
C ILE A 597 -10.14 -4.87 2.30
N ASN A 598 -9.49 -5.93 1.80
CA ASN A 598 -8.09 -5.87 1.38
C ASN A 598 -7.92 -5.35 -0.06
N VAL A 599 -9.02 -5.30 -0.82
CA VAL A 599 -9.05 -4.83 -2.21
C VAL A 599 -9.61 -3.41 -2.28
N LEU A 600 -10.61 -3.11 -1.44
CA LEU A 600 -11.30 -1.82 -1.39
C LEU A 600 -11.18 -1.21 0.01
N PRO A 601 -10.98 0.11 0.14
CA PRO A 601 -10.95 0.81 1.42
C PRO A 601 -12.38 1.04 1.94
N LEU A 602 -12.99 -0.01 2.47
CA LEU A 602 -14.35 0.03 3.04
C LEU A 602 -14.31 0.55 4.48
N GLU A 603 -15.35 1.24 4.89
CA GLU A 603 -15.56 1.66 6.28
C GLU A 603 -16.04 0.48 7.16
N GLN A 604 -15.96 0.63 8.47
CA GLN A 604 -16.39 -0.42 9.39
C GLN A 604 -17.90 -0.65 9.26
N GLY A 605 -18.31 -1.86 8.90
CA GLY A 605 -19.70 -2.23 8.68
C GLY A 605 -20.21 -1.97 7.26
N GLU A 606 -19.42 -1.37 6.37
CA GLU A 606 -19.75 -1.16 4.97
C GLU A 606 -19.63 -2.46 4.16
N SER A 607 -20.63 -2.75 3.34
CA SER A 607 -20.69 -3.97 2.52
C SER A 607 -20.95 -3.67 1.04
N VAL A 608 -20.35 -4.46 0.14
CA VAL A 608 -20.62 -4.34 -1.30
C VAL A 608 -21.98 -4.94 -1.64
N THR A 609 -22.81 -4.15 -2.28
CA THR A 609 -24.19 -4.51 -2.66
C THR A 609 -24.28 -4.98 -4.11
N ALA A 610 -23.59 -4.30 -5.02
CA ALA A 610 -23.64 -4.60 -6.44
C ALA A 610 -22.26 -4.42 -7.10
N MET A 611 -22.01 -5.21 -8.15
CA MET A 611 -20.89 -5.06 -9.06
C MET A 611 -21.42 -4.73 -10.45
N VAL A 612 -20.87 -3.69 -11.09
CA VAL A 612 -21.19 -3.33 -12.47
C VAL A 612 -19.89 -3.38 -13.27
N VAL A 613 -19.88 -4.15 -14.34
CA VAL A 613 -18.73 -4.31 -15.22
C VAL A 613 -18.94 -3.50 -16.49
N THR A 614 -17.89 -2.86 -16.98
CA THR A 614 -17.92 -2.15 -18.28
C THR A 614 -16.54 -2.13 -18.93
N ARG A 615 -16.52 -2.23 -20.27
CA ARG A 615 -15.31 -2.00 -21.06
C ARG A 615 -15.01 -0.50 -21.16
N GLU A 616 -16.07 0.29 -21.43
CA GLU A 616 -16.00 1.73 -21.63
C GLU A 616 -17.16 2.43 -20.94
N PHE A 617 -16.99 3.73 -20.67
CA PHE A 617 -18.04 4.58 -20.09
C PHE A 617 -18.68 5.40 -21.22
N HIS A 618 -19.94 5.11 -21.53
CA HIS A 618 -20.69 5.82 -22.57
C HIS A 618 -21.52 6.96 -21.98
N GLU A 619 -21.68 8.04 -22.74
CA GLU A 619 -22.40 9.24 -22.30
C GLU A 619 -23.92 9.06 -22.32
N ASP A 620 -24.42 8.15 -23.14
CA ASP A 620 -25.85 7.84 -23.36
C ASP A 620 -26.37 6.75 -22.39
N GLU A 621 -25.52 6.24 -21.49
CA GLU A 621 -25.88 5.24 -20.49
C GLU A 621 -26.06 5.84 -19.11
N PHE A 622 -26.94 5.21 -18.35
CA PHE A 622 -27.28 5.60 -16.99
C PHE A 622 -27.18 4.42 -16.03
N LEU A 623 -27.04 4.73 -14.75
CA LEU A 623 -27.27 3.78 -13.67
C LEU A 623 -28.48 4.21 -12.87
N MET A 624 -29.39 3.28 -12.70
CA MET A 624 -30.51 3.39 -11.80
C MET A 624 -30.20 2.72 -10.48
N MET A 625 -30.14 3.49 -9.41
CA MET A 625 -29.89 3.03 -8.05
C MET A 625 -31.21 2.93 -7.30
N VAL A 626 -31.40 1.85 -6.54
CA VAL A 626 -32.63 1.58 -5.80
C VAL A 626 -32.30 1.31 -4.35
N THR A 627 -32.96 2.00 -3.42
CA THR A 627 -32.77 1.82 -2.00
C THR A 627 -33.84 0.92 -1.38
N ARG A 628 -33.56 0.40 -0.20
CA ARG A 628 -34.44 -0.46 0.56
C ARG A 628 -35.79 0.21 0.89
N GLN A 629 -35.78 1.52 1.13
CA GLN A 629 -37.00 2.30 1.41
C GLN A 629 -37.73 2.79 0.16
N GLY A 630 -37.31 2.30 -1.03
CA GLY A 630 -38.01 2.57 -2.29
C GLY A 630 -37.68 3.90 -2.92
N THR A 631 -36.58 4.55 -2.54
CA THR A 631 -36.02 5.69 -3.23
C THR A 631 -35.23 5.23 -4.44
N VAL A 632 -35.37 5.92 -5.56
CA VAL A 632 -34.69 5.65 -6.82
C VAL A 632 -33.93 6.87 -7.30
N LYS A 633 -32.76 6.65 -7.90
CA LYS A 633 -31.91 7.70 -8.44
C LYS A 633 -31.31 7.28 -9.78
N ARG A 634 -31.42 8.16 -10.77
CA ARG A 634 -30.80 7.98 -12.09
C ARG A 634 -29.57 8.87 -12.18
N ILE A 635 -28.42 8.32 -12.53
CA ILE A 635 -27.17 9.05 -12.69
C ILE A 635 -26.53 8.73 -14.04
N PRO A 636 -25.97 9.72 -14.77
CA PRO A 636 -25.18 9.43 -15.98
C PRO A 636 -23.98 8.55 -15.66
N PHE A 637 -23.79 7.46 -16.40
CA PHE A 637 -22.76 6.46 -16.11
C PHE A 637 -21.35 7.05 -16.18
N ILE A 638 -21.09 7.95 -17.12
CA ILE A 638 -19.82 8.66 -17.29
C ILE A 638 -19.40 9.46 -16.04
N SER A 639 -20.36 9.93 -15.23
CA SER A 639 -20.08 10.72 -14.01
C SER A 639 -19.43 9.89 -12.89
N LEU A 640 -19.42 8.57 -13.01
CA LEU A 640 -18.81 7.63 -12.07
C LEU A 640 -17.41 7.19 -12.50
N LYS A 641 -16.91 7.63 -13.66
CA LYS A 641 -15.52 7.43 -14.06
C LYS A 641 -14.61 8.14 -13.08
N THR A 642 -13.82 7.38 -12.32
CA THR A 642 -12.92 7.91 -11.28
C THR A 642 -11.70 7.07 -11.14
N ASN A 643 -10.58 7.73 -10.88
CA ASN A 643 -9.30 7.08 -10.51
C ASN A 643 -9.02 7.19 -8.99
N ARG A 644 -9.96 7.74 -8.21
CA ARG A 644 -9.80 7.91 -6.76
C ARG A 644 -9.82 6.56 -6.04
N LYS A 645 -8.73 6.21 -5.36
CA LYS A 645 -8.59 4.94 -4.61
C LYS A 645 -9.58 4.82 -3.45
N GLY A 646 -9.95 5.91 -2.80
CA GLY A 646 -10.89 5.97 -1.69
C GLY A 646 -12.38 5.84 -2.06
N GLY A 647 -12.68 5.68 -3.37
CA GLY A 647 -14.05 5.70 -3.87
C GLY A 647 -14.67 7.10 -3.90
N ILE A 648 -15.85 7.18 -4.48
CA ILE A 648 -16.65 8.42 -4.54
C ILE A 648 -18.07 8.13 -4.07
N ARG A 649 -18.77 9.17 -3.59
CA ARG A 649 -20.19 9.06 -3.30
C ARG A 649 -20.98 8.99 -4.61
N ALA A 650 -21.86 8.01 -4.73
CA ALA A 650 -22.77 7.84 -5.86
C ALA A 650 -24.22 8.23 -5.50
N LEU A 651 -24.59 8.09 -4.22
CA LEU A 651 -25.92 8.37 -3.70
C LEU A 651 -25.79 8.87 -2.26
N THR A 652 -26.58 9.88 -1.90
CA THR A 652 -26.82 10.26 -0.49
C THR A 652 -28.04 9.51 0.01
N LEU A 653 -27.91 8.78 1.11
CA LEU A 653 -28.96 7.97 1.72
C LEU A 653 -29.62 8.73 2.86
N ASP A 654 -30.93 8.51 3.06
CA ASP A 654 -31.63 8.92 4.27
C ASP A 654 -31.20 8.03 5.46
N GLU A 655 -31.41 8.51 6.67
CA GLU A 655 -31.01 7.80 7.89
C GLU A 655 -31.71 6.43 7.98
N GLY A 656 -30.89 5.37 8.11
CA GLY A 656 -31.38 3.99 8.18
C GLY A 656 -31.79 3.36 6.84
N ASP A 657 -31.59 4.05 5.69
CA ASP A 657 -31.78 3.46 4.36
C ASP A 657 -30.48 2.86 3.82
N HIS A 658 -30.59 1.91 2.92
CA HIS A 658 -29.48 1.21 2.29
C HIS A 658 -29.69 1.04 0.79
N LEU A 659 -28.61 1.19 0.03
CA LEU A 659 -28.61 0.84 -1.38
C LEU A 659 -28.73 -0.68 -1.55
N ILE A 660 -29.71 -1.15 -2.31
CA ILE A 660 -29.94 -2.59 -2.50
C ILE A 660 -29.66 -3.07 -3.92
N ASN A 661 -29.84 -2.21 -4.93
CA ASN A 661 -29.61 -2.61 -6.32
C ASN A 661 -29.12 -1.44 -7.18
N VAL A 662 -28.32 -1.78 -8.20
CA VAL A 662 -27.82 -0.85 -9.22
C VAL A 662 -28.01 -1.50 -10.59
N ILE A 663 -28.73 -0.83 -11.47
CA ILE A 663 -29.13 -1.34 -12.78
C ILE A 663 -28.59 -0.40 -13.87
N ARG A 664 -27.89 -0.96 -14.87
CA ARG A 664 -27.45 -0.20 -16.06
C ARG A 664 -28.60 -0.06 -17.04
N THR A 665 -28.88 1.16 -17.50
CA THR A 665 -29.97 1.49 -18.39
C THR A 665 -29.47 2.34 -19.57
N ASN A 666 -30.24 2.35 -20.65
CA ASN A 666 -29.90 2.95 -21.94
C ASN A 666 -30.60 4.28 -22.20
N GLY A 667 -31.31 4.85 -21.23
CA GLY A 667 -32.02 6.12 -21.37
C GLY A 667 -33.54 5.98 -21.66
N ASN A 668 -34.05 4.80 -21.97
CA ASN A 668 -35.48 4.54 -22.22
C ASN A 668 -35.98 3.19 -21.68
N ASP A 669 -35.33 2.62 -20.73
CA ASP A 669 -35.71 1.32 -20.17
C ASP A 669 -36.87 1.43 -19.18
N ASN A 670 -37.68 0.39 -19.14
CA ASN A 670 -38.68 0.20 -18.09
C ASN A 670 -38.05 -0.61 -16.93
N LEU A 671 -38.41 -0.23 -15.73
CA LEU A 671 -37.93 -0.85 -14.51
C LEU A 671 -39.07 -1.42 -13.69
N ILE A 672 -38.85 -2.54 -13.06
CA ILE A 672 -39.78 -3.16 -12.14
C ILE A 672 -39.16 -3.28 -10.76
N LEU A 673 -39.83 -2.72 -9.75
CA LEU A 673 -39.46 -2.85 -8.33
C LEU A 673 -40.46 -3.76 -7.64
N ALA A 674 -39.96 -4.69 -6.82
CA ALA A 674 -40.79 -5.59 -6.04
C ALA A 674 -40.50 -5.46 -4.53
N THR A 675 -41.57 -5.56 -3.73
CA THR A 675 -41.51 -5.44 -2.27
C THR A 675 -41.64 -6.79 -1.58
N ARG A 676 -41.20 -6.86 -0.34
CA ARG A 676 -41.26 -8.06 0.48
C ARG A 676 -42.70 -8.50 0.73
N GLU A 677 -43.64 -7.58 0.88
CA GLU A 677 -45.06 -7.87 1.11
C GLU A 677 -45.87 -8.10 -0.16
N GLY A 678 -45.19 -8.29 -1.31
CA GLY A 678 -45.81 -8.77 -2.51
C GLY A 678 -46.42 -7.70 -3.42
N MET A 679 -45.96 -6.49 -3.36
CA MET A 679 -46.30 -5.43 -4.29
C MET A 679 -45.20 -5.30 -5.36
N ALA A 680 -45.58 -4.85 -6.55
CA ALA A 680 -44.59 -4.47 -7.60
C ALA A 680 -45.09 -3.29 -8.41
N ILE A 681 -44.13 -2.43 -8.82
CA ILE A 681 -44.40 -1.27 -9.70
C ILE A 681 -43.48 -1.33 -10.91
N CYS A 682 -44.05 -1.09 -12.07
CA CYS A 682 -43.30 -0.96 -13.33
C CYS A 682 -43.47 0.46 -13.86
N PHE A 683 -42.33 1.17 -14.05
CA PHE A 683 -42.30 2.54 -14.57
C PHE A 683 -41.13 2.74 -15.51
N ASN A 684 -41.21 3.78 -16.36
CA ASN A 684 -40.13 4.13 -17.29
C ASN A 684 -39.05 4.96 -16.58
N GLU A 685 -37.77 4.68 -16.87
CA GLU A 685 -36.64 5.41 -16.26
C GLU A 685 -36.67 6.91 -16.49
N ASN A 686 -37.35 7.37 -17.55
CA ASN A 686 -37.52 8.80 -17.85
C ASN A 686 -38.43 9.53 -16.83
N ASP A 687 -39.20 8.79 -16.05
CA ASP A 687 -39.91 9.36 -14.89
C ASP A 687 -38.93 9.84 -13.80
N VAL A 688 -37.67 9.41 -13.85
CA VAL A 688 -36.60 9.82 -12.97
C VAL A 688 -35.58 10.66 -13.72
N ARG A 689 -35.58 11.96 -13.47
CA ARG A 689 -34.59 12.86 -14.08
C ARG A 689 -33.16 12.46 -13.71
N PRO A 690 -32.18 12.60 -14.62
CA PRO A 690 -30.76 12.44 -14.27
C PRO A 690 -30.35 13.42 -13.16
N MET A 691 -29.59 12.92 -12.15
CA MET A 691 -29.20 13.69 -10.98
C MET A 691 -27.69 13.58 -10.75
N GLY A 692 -27.11 14.58 -10.07
CA GLY A 692 -25.71 14.56 -9.66
C GLY A 692 -25.44 13.58 -8.51
N ARG A 693 -24.17 13.30 -8.24
CA ARG A 693 -23.73 12.30 -7.27
C ARG A 693 -24.25 12.54 -5.84
N ASP A 694 -24.39 13.78 -5.42
CA ASP A 694 -24.76 14.15 -4.04
C ASP A 694 -26.28 14.18 -3.79
N ALA A 695 -27.10 13.89 -4.80
CA ALA A 695 -28.55 13.86 -4.66
C ALA A 695 -29.03 12.59 -3.92
N VAL A 696 -30.12 12.72 -3.16
CA VAL A 696 -30.77 11.60 -2.45
C VAL A 696 -31.58 10.71 -3.43
N GLY A 697 -32.22 11.30 -4.41
CA GLY A 697 -33.10 10.59 -5.34
C GLY A 697 -34.55 11.02 -5.18
N VAL A 698 -35.45 10.23 -5.72
CA VAL A 698 -36.91 10.45 -5.70
C VAL A 698 -37.64 9.16 -5.33
N ARG A 699 -38.88 9.26 -4.84
CA ARG A 699 -39.68 8.08 -4.49
C ARG A 699 -39.99 7.25 -5.74
N GLY A 700 -39.56 5.97 -5.74
CA GLY A 700 -39.86 4.98 -6.78
C GLY A 700 -41.18 4.25 -6.53
N ILE A 701 -41.41 3.82 -5.30
CA ILE A 701 -42.63 3.12 -4.85
C ILE A 701 -43.07 3.65 -3.49
N SER A 702 -44.38 3.67 -3.23
CA SER A 702 -44.95 3.95 -1.91
C SER A 702 -45.14 2.62 -1.15
N LEU A 703 -44.37 2.46 -0.07
CA LEU A 703 -44.37 1.27 0.77
C LEU A 703 -45.46 1.34 1.86
N ALA A 704 -45.98 0.19 2.24
CA ALA A 704 -46.76 0.04 3.47
C ALA A 704 -45.84 0.13 4.71
N GLU A 705 -46.40 0.29 5.89
CA GLU A 705 -45.65 0.30 7.14
C GLU A 705 -44.99 -1.07 7.38
N GLY A 706 -43.67 -1.08 7.53
CA GLY A 706 -42.89 -2.31 7.71
C GLY A 706 -42.47 -3.01 6.41
N ASP A 707 -42.99 -2.63 5.22
CA ASP A 707 -42.61 -3.18 3.94
C ASP A 707 -41.29 -2.52 3.41
N TYR A 708 -40.61 -3.22 2.58
CA TYR A 708 -39.38 -2.70 1.92
C TYR A 708 -39.15 -3.35 0.55
N VAL A 709 -38.38 -2.67 -0.31
CA VAL A 709 -37.99 -3.20 -1.63
C VAL A 709 -36.98 -4.31 -1.45
N ILE A 710 -37.19 -5.43 -2.13
CA ILE A 710 -36.31 -6.61 -2.09
C ILE A 710 -35.56 -6.83 -3.38
N GLY A 711 -35.99 -6.21 -4.46
CA GLY A 711 -35.33 -6.32 -5.76
C GLY A 711 -35.86 -5.32 -6.77
N ALA A 712 -35.00 -5.01 -7.70
CA ALA A 712 -35.31 -4.15 -8.83
C ALA A 712 -34.65 -4.72 -10.07
N GLU A 713 -35.38 -4.77 -11.18
CA GLU A 713 -34.95 -5.39 -12.42
C GLU A 713 -35.26 -4.49 -13.61
N LYS A 714 -34.50 -4.65 -14.68
CA LYS A 714 -34.76 -4.05 -15.96
C LYS A 714 -35.77 -4.91 -16.73
N TRP A 715 -36.71 -4.25 -17.39
CA TRP A 715 -37.64 -4.93 -18.30
C TRP A 715 -36.90 -5.43 -19.55
N GLU A 716 -37.07 -6.71 -19.86
CA GLU A 716 -36.54 -7.29 -21.08
C GLU A 716 -37.73 -7.93 -21.85
N GLU A 717 -37.87 -7.57 -23.13
CA GLU A 717 -38.99 -8.06 -23.94
C GLU A 717 -38.93 -9.58 -24.13
N GLY A 718 -40.07 -10.26 -24.01
CA GLY A 718 -40.15 -11.73 -24.11
C GLY A 718 -39.72 -12.49 -22.86
N LYS A 719 -39.32 -11.81 -21.79
CA LYS A 719 -39.00 -12.44 -20.50
C LYS A 719 -40.14 -12.31 -19.49
N THR A 720 -40.00 -13.04 -18.39
CA THR A 720 -41.00 -13.11 -17.30
C THR A 720 -40.36 -12.71 -15.97
N LEU A 721 -41.16 -12.17 -15.04
CA LEU A 721 -40.73 -11.93 -13.66
C LEU A 721 -40.87 -13.20 -12.85
N LEU A 722 -39.77 -13.80 -12.46
CA LEU A 722 -39.74 -14.88 -11.48
C LEU A 722 -39.78 -14.27 -10.08
N THR A 723 -40.69 -14.68 -9.27
CA THR A 723 -40.84 -14.31 -7.87
C THR A 723 -40.79 -15.54 -6.98
N VAL A 724 -39.93 -15.55 -5.97
CA VAL A 724 -39.76 -16.67 -5.06
C VAL A 724 -39.90 -16.20 -3.61
N THR A 725 -40.48 -17.02 -2.76
CA THR A 725 -40.76 -16.71 -1.34
C THR A 725 -39.78 -17.39 -0.39
N GLU A 726 -39.70 -16.89 0.83
CA GLU A 726 -38.88 -17.43 1.93
C GLU A 726 -39.08 -18.92 2.18
N ARG A 727 -40.27 -19.45 1.90
CA ARG A 727 -40.60 -20.88 2.06
C ARG A 727 -40.55 -21.72 0.79
N GLY A 728 -39.84 -21.20 -0.23
CA GLY A 728 -39.51 -21.93 -1.45
C GLY A 728 -40.66 -22.07 -2.45
N PHE A 729 -41.73 -21.27 -2.35
CA PHE A 729 -42.75 -21.18 -3.37
C PHE A 729 -42.35 -20.15 -4.42
N GLY A 730 -42.65 -20.40 -5.67
CA GLY A 730 -42.32 -19.48 -6.75
C GLY A 730 -43.22 -19.59 -7.97
N LYS A 731 -43.17 -18.58 -8.79
CA LYS A 731 -43.88 -18.51 -10.06
C LYS A 731 -43.21 -17.53 -11.02
N ARG A 732 -43.42 -17.75 -12.29
CA ARG A 732 -43.14 -16.76 -13.33
C ARG A 732 -44.41 -15.99 -13.68
N THR A 733 -44.29 -14.71 -13.99
CA THR A 733 -45.41 -13.86 -14.38
C THR A 733 -45.00 -13.03 -15.61
N GLU A 734 -45.87 -12.93 -16.61
CA GLU A 734 -45.65 -12.09 -17.76
C GLU A 734 -45.44 -10.65 -17.32
N LEU A 735 -44.38 -10.01 -17.82
CA LEU A 735 -44.08 -8.61 -17.49
C LEU A 735 -45.23 -7.67 -17.83
N SER A 736 -45.96 -7.95 -18.90
CA SER A 736 -47.17 -7.19 -19.36
C SER A 736 -48.29 -7.10 -18.30
N GLU A 737 -48.33 -8.01 -17.32
CA GLU A 737 -49.30 -7.98 -16.23
C GLU A 737 -49.04 -6.83 -15.21
N TYR A 738 -47.86 -6.22 -15.23
CA TYR A 738 -47.49 -5.09 -14.39
C TYR A 738 -47.71 -3.73 -15.04
N LEU A 739 -48.17 -3.73 -16.29
CA LEU A 739 -48.56 -2.51 -16.98
C LEU A 739 -50.01 -2.15 -16.68
N ARG A 740 -50.34 -0.86 -16.69
CA ARG A 740 -51.72 -0.36 -16.61
C ARG A 740 -52.34 -0.27 -18.00
N THR A 741 -53.65 -0.34 -18.07
CA THR A 741 -54.36 -0.07 -19.29
C THR A 741 -54.51 1.44 -19.45
N GLY A 742 -53.97 2.02 -20.52
CA GLY A 742 -54.08 3.43 -20.86
C GLY A 742 -55.44 3.77 -21.40
N PRO A 743 -55.73 5.06 -21.65
CA PRO A 743 -57.04 5.55 -22.12
C PRO A 743 -57.51 4.93 -23.45
N ASN A 744 -56.57 4.51 -24.29
CA ASN A 744 -56.87 3.92 -25.61
C ASN A 744 -56.83 2.37 -25.59
N GLY A 745 -56.81 1.74 -24.41
CA GLY A 745 -56.71 0.29 -24.28
C GLY A 745 -55.30 -0.30 -24.41
N GLU A 746 -54.27 0.53 -24.60
CA GLU A 746 -52.88 0.13 -24.67
C GLU A 746 -52.31 -0.18 -23.30
N LYS A 747 -51.32 -1.06 -23.27
CA LYS A 747 -50.58 -1.43 -22.04
C LYS A 747 -49.40 -0.44 -21.86
N VAL A 748 -49.41 0.39 -20.81
CA VAL A 748 -48.38 1.38 -20.51
C VAL A 748 -47.80 1.20 -19.12
N PRO A 749 -46.53 1.57 -18.89
CA PRO A 749 -45.95 1.60 -17.57
C PRO A 749 -46.74 2.44 -16.57
N GLN A 750 -46.66 2.16 -15.32
CA GLN A 750 -47.21 2.99 -14.26
C GLN A 750 -46.34 4.24 -14.07
N SER A 751 -46.89 5.30 -13.47
CA SER A 751 -46.06 6.40 -12.98
C SER A 751 -45.35 5.99 -11.71
N ARG A 752 -44.07 6.37 -11.54
CA ARG A 752 -43.31 6.12 -10.33
C ARG A 752 -43.98 6.69 -9.08
N GLY A 753 -43.62 6.16 -7.90
CA GLY A 753 -44.08 6.66 -6.60
C GLY A 753 -45.47 6.22 -6.19
N GLY A 754 -46.17 5.40 -7.02
CA GLY A 754 -47.42 4.75 -6.69
C GLY A 754 -47.25 3.53 -5.73
N LYS A 755 -48.37 2.96 -5.28
CA LYS A 755 -48.37 1.73 -4.46
C LYS A 755 -48.04 0.49 -5.27
N GLY A 756 -48.01 0.54 -6.58
CA GLY A 756 -47.84 -0.61 -7.46
C GLY A 756 -49.08 -1.52 -7.56
N LEU A 757 -48.85 -2.71 -8.11
CA LEU A 757 -49.84 -3.77 -8.27
C LEU A 757 -49.44 -4.97 -7.42
N LYS A 758 -50.46 -5.79 -7.02
CA LYS A 758 -50.17 -7.01 -6.29
C LYS A 758 -49.39 -7.99 -7.17
N ASN A 759 -48.18 -8.33 -6.72
CA ASN A 759 -47.30 -9.24 -7.41
C ASN A 759 -47.48 -10.69 -6.92
N TYR A 760 -47.72 -10.88 -5.64
CA TYR A 760 -47.83 -12.21 -5.05
C TYR A 760 -48.92 -12.28 -3.98
N ASN A 761 -49.58 -13.42 -3.86
CA ASN A 761 -50.53 -13.65 -2.79
C ASN A 761 -49.83 -14.31 -1.61
N ILE A 762 -49.37 -13.48 -0.68
CA ILE A 762 -48.63 -13.90 0.51
C ILE A 762 -49.62 -14.53 1.50
N THR A 763 -49.23 -15.68 2.07
CA THR A 763 -49.95 -16.39 3.10
C THR A 763 -48.96 -16.95 4.12
N GLU A 764 -49.42 -17.39 5.28
CA GLU A 764 -48.58 -18.08 6.25
C GLU A 764 -47.82 -19.29 5.65
N LYS A 765 -48.46 -19.98 4.66
CA LYS A 765 -47.86 -21.12 3.98
C LYS A 765 -46.68 -20.74 3.08
N THR A 766 -46.73 -19.61 2.41
CA THR A 766 -45.74 -19.18 1.45
C THR A 766 -44.60 -18.38 2.08
N GLY A 767 -44.85 -17.69 3.16
CA GLY A 767 -43.92 -16.68 3.70
C GLY A 767 -43.89 -15.44 2.82
N PHE A 768 -43.04 -14.49 3.18
CA PHE A 768 -42.77 -13.28 2.42
C PHE A 768 -41.94 -13.55 1.17
N ILE A 769 -41.84 -12.55 0.26
CA ILE A 769 -40.97 -12.66 -0.93
C ILE A 769 -39.49 -12.56 -0.51
N ALA A 770 -38.70 -13.54 -0.95
CA ALA A 770 -37.25 -13.60 -0.76
C ALA A 770 -36.46 -12.95 -1.91
N GLY A 771 -37.03 -13.03 -3.13
CA GLY A 771 -36.37 -12.42 -4.29
C GLY A 771 -37.23 -12.40 -5.54
N CYS A 772 -36.82 -11.53 -6.47
CA CYS A 772 -37.38 -11.46 -7.82
C CYS A 772 -36.30 -11.24 -8.88
N ARG A 773 -36.45 -11.87 -10.04
CA ARG A 773 -35.54 -11.69 -11.20
C ARG A 773 -36.30 -11.76 -12.51
N VAL A 774 -35.89 -10.99 -13.48
CA VAL A 774 -36.38 -11.12 -14.87
C VAL A 774 -35.64 -12.27 -15.54
N VAL A 775 -36.33 -13.29 -15.99
CA VAL A 775 -35.76 -14.52 -16.54
C VAL A 775 -36.36 -14.86 -17.91
N GLY A 776 -35.53 -15.36 -18.80
CA GLY A 776 -35.91 -15.94 -20.10
C GLY A 776 -36.24 -17.44 -20.00
N GLU A 777 -36.75 -18.02 -21.06
CA GLU A 777 -37.07 -19.46 -21.13
C GLU A 777 -35.84 -20.36 -21.02
N ASN A 778 -34.70 -19.91 -21.54
CA ASN A 778 -33.44 -20.68 -21.57
C ASN A 778 -32.56 -20.43 -20.34
N ASP A 779 -32.91 -19.47 -19.48
CA ASP A 779 -32.10 -19.15 -18.31
C ASP A 779 -32.23 -20.25 -17.24
N ASP A 780 -31.17 -20.41 -16.48
CA ASP A 780 -31.21 -21.19 -15.25
C ASP A 780 -31.28 -20.24 -14.04
N VAL A 781 -31.85 -20.74 -12.96
CA VAL A 781 -31.97 -20.01 -11.70
C VAL A 781 -31.31 -20.78 -10.58
N MET A 782 -30.46 -20.10 -9.84
CA MET A 782 -29.88 -20.60 -8.59
C MET A 782 -30.70 -20.10 -7.42
N LEU A 783 -31.16 -21.00 -6.58
CA LEU A 783 -31.87 -20.70 -5.34
C LEU A 783 -31.00 -21.13 -4.17
N ILE A 784 -30.86 -20.24 -3.19
CA ILE A 784 -29.91 -20.36 -2.07
C ILE A 784 -30.66 -20.25 -0.75
N GLU A 785 -30.55 -21.28 0.08
CA GLU A 785 -31.11 -21.38 1.42
C GLU A 785 -30.08 -20.94 2.48
N ASN A 786 -30.52 -20.38 3.60
CA ASN A 786 -29.62 -19.96 4.69
C ASN A 786 -28.83 -21.12 5.31
N GLY A 787 -29.29 -22.37 5.18
CA GLY A 787 -28.57 -23.57 5.58
C GLY A 787 -27.44 -23.98 4.60
N GLY A 788 -27.16 -23.17 3.56
CA GLY A 788 -26.07 -23.42 2.59
C GLY A 788 -26.46 -24.36 1.44
N VAL A 789 -27.72 -24.81 1.35
CA VAL A 789 -28.21 -25.63 0.25
C VAL A 789 -28.45 -24.75 -0.98
N ILE A 790 -27.85 -25.12 -2.10
CA ILE A 790 -28.01 -24.43 -3.38
C ILE A 790 -28.59 -25.40 -4.40
N ILE A 791 -29.66 -24.97 -5.08
CA ILE A 791 -30.21 -25.72 -6.21
C ILE A 791 -30.15 -24.86 -7.47
N ARG A 792 -29.90 -25.48 -8.61
CA ARG A 792 -29.98 -24.87 -9.93
C ARG A 792 -31.10 -25.56 -10.72
N ILE A 793 -32.04 -24.73 -11.17
CA ILE A 793 -33.21 -25.20 -11.92
C ILE A 793 -33.40 -24.38 -13.19
N PRO A 794 -33.83 -24.98 -14.32
CA PRO A 794 -34.20 -24.22 -15.51
C PRO A 794 -35.42 -23.33 -15.22
N ALA A 795 -35.39 -22.07 -15.65
CA ALA A 795 -36.53 -21.17 -15.51
C ALA A 795 -37.78 -21.71 -16.20
N SER A 796 -37.61 -22.39 -17.33
CA SER A 796 -38.69 -23.10 -18.06
C SER A 796 -39.43 -24.15 -17.23
N SER A 797 -38.81 -24.72 -16.20
CA SER A 797 -39.46 -25.67 -15.29
C SER A 797 -40.51 -25.08 -14.38
N ILE A 798 -40.51 -23.73 -14.25
CA ILE A 798 -41.45 -22.98 -13.40
C ILE A 798 -42.57 -22.43 -14.29
N ASN A 799 -43.79 -22.81 -14.02
CA ASN A 799 -44.95 -22.38 -14.83
C ASN A 799 -45.23 -20.87 -14.70
N ILE A 800 -45.78 -20.30 -15.77
CA ILE A 800 -46.26 -18.94 -15.82
C ILE A 800 -47.62 -18.84 -15.22
N TYR A 801 -47.80 -17.92 -14.29
CA TYR A 801 -49.08 -17.65 -13.60
C TYR A 801 -49.37 -16.15 -13.60
N LYS A 802 -50.67 -15.81 -13.33
CA LYS A 802 -51.06 -14.43 -13.08
C LYS A 802 -50.39 -13.87 -11.84
N ARG A 803 -50.28 -12.55 -11.77
CA ARG A 803 -49.57 -11.85 -10.66
C ARG A 803 -50.13 -12.02 -9.26
N ASP A 804 -51.43 -12.34 -9.09
CA ASP A 804 -52.13 -12.38 -7.82
C ASP A 804 -52.28 -13.80 -7.19
N VAL A 805 -51.54 -14.80 -7.70
CA VAL A 805 -51.61 -16.18 -7.20
C VAL A 805 -50.36 -16.56 -6.40
N GLN A 806 -50.40 -17.69 -5.69
CA GLN A 806 -49.36 -18.16 -4.76
C GLN A 806 -48.19 -18.90 -5.47
N GLY A 807 -48.35 -19.34 -6.72
CA GLY A 807 -47.35 -20.18 -7.40
C GLY A 807 -47.26 -21.60 -6.88
N VAL A 808 -46.12 -22.26 -7.13
CA VAL A 808 -45.82 -23.66 -6.84
C VAL A 808 -44.55 -23.78 -6.00
N ILE A 809 -44.31 -24.95 -5.41
CA ILE A 809 -43.06 -25.22 -4.72
C ILE A 809 -41.93 -25.36 -5.78
N VAL A 810 -40.95 -24.47 -5.72
CA VAL A 810 -39.77 -24.48 -6.57
C VAL A 810 -38.54 -25.05 -5.85
N MET A 811 -38.50 -24.95 -4.53
CA MET A 811 -37.50 -25.53 -3.65
C MET A 811 -38.15 -26.01 -2.37
N ARG A 812 -37.83 -27.22 -1.92
CA ARG A 812 -38.27 -27.70 -0.60
C ARG A 812 -37.26 -27.18 0.43
N ILE A 813 -37.71 -26.37 1.35
CA ILE A 813 -36.94 -25.78 2.44
C ILE A 813 -37.08 -26.66 3.68
N GLU A 814 -35.99 -26.95 4.38
CA GLU A 814 -36.00 -27.68 5.64
C GLU A 814 -36.62 -26.84 6.75
N GLU A 815 -37.21 -27.52 7.77
CA GLU A 815 -37.88 -26.86 8.88
C GLU A 815 -36.86 -26.01 9.68
N GLY A 816 -37.12 -24.72 9.79
CA GLY A 816 -36.23 -23.76 10.44
C GLY A 816 -35.34 -22.96 9.45
N ASN A 817 -35.25 -23.32 8.19
CA ASN A 817 -34.52 -22.62 7.17
C ASN A 817 -35.42 -21.71 6.32
N GLN A 818 -34.81 -20.80 5.56
CA GLN A 818 -35.46 -19.88 4.63
C GLN A 818 -34.63 -19.69 3.38
N LEU A 819 -35.28 -19.47 2.25
CA LEU A 819 -34.64 -19.04 1.04
C LEU A 819 -34.18 -17.59 1.23
N VAL A 820 -32.88 -17.34 0.98
CA VAL A 820 -32.27 -16.04 1.27
C VAL A 820 -31.80 -15.28 0.02
N SER A 821 -31.55 -15.99 -1.08
CA SER A 821 -31.09 -15.38 -2.32
C SER A 821 -31.53 -16.19 -3.55
N MET A 822 -31.63 -15.47 -4.65
CA MET A 822 -31.92 -16.01 -5.97
C MET A 822 -31.08 -15.25 -7.00
N GLU A 823 -30.38 -16.03 -7.87
CA GLU A 823 -29.59 -15.48 -8.94
C GLU A 823 -29.93 -16.11 -10.29
N ARG A 824 -29.95 -15.29 -11.34
CA ARG A 824 -30.10 -15.72 -12.73
C ARG A 824 -28.75 -16.13 -13.29
N VAL A 825 -28.72 -17.24 -13.97
CA VAL A 825 -27.56 -17.70 -14.76
C VAL A 825 -28.00 -17.74 -16.22
N GLU A 826 -27.44 -16.86 -17.03
CA GLU A 826 -27.74 -16.83 -18.47
C GLU A 826 -27.26 -18.13 -19.13
N ALA A 827 -28.06 -18.67 -20.03
CA ALA A 827 -27.62 -19.78 -20.89
C ALA A 827 -26.57 -19.20 -21.88
N GLU A 828 -25.42 -19.88 -22.01
CA GLU A 828 -24.48 -19.55 -23.06
C GLU A 828 -25.19 -19.70 -24.43
N GLU A 829 -25.19 -18.63 -25.24
CA GLU A 829 -25.58 -18.71 -26.65
C GLU A 829 -24.61 -19.67 -27.34
N THR A 830 -25.06 -20.86 -27.62
CA THR A 830 -24.40 -21.75 -28.59
C THR A 830 -24.55 -21.10 -29.95
N GLU A 831 -23.48 -20.46 -30.45
CA GLU A 831 -23.38 -20.13 -31.86
C GLU A 831 -23.65 -21.40 -32.67
N ALA A 832 -24.70 -21.36 -33.51
CA ALA A 832 -25.13 -22.44 -34.40
C ALA A 832 -24.23 -22.52 -35.65
#